data_a91bda8ec16bb88a95afd830f9376795
#
_entry.id   a91bda8ec16bb88a95afd830f9376795
#
_cell.length_a   1.000
_cell.length_b   1.000
_cell.length_c   1.000
_cell.angle_alpha   90.00
_cell.angle_beta   90.00
_cell.angle_gamma   90.00
#
_symmetry.space_group_name_H-M   'P 1'
#
loop_
_entity.id
_entity.type
_entity.pdbx_description
1 polymer ?
#
loop_
_entity_poly.entity_id
_entity_poly.type
_entity_poly.pdbx_seq_one_letter_code
_entity_poly.pdbx_strand_id
1 'polypeptide(L)'
;MKKNTPKKQPRKLSSPIAGAYIEGSGIVEQKDIVSTLEENYMPYAMSVIVSRALPEIDGFKPSHRKLLYTMYKMGLLTGNRTKSANIVGQTMRLNPHGDAAIYETMVRLARGNEALLHPYVDSKGNFGKAYSRDMAYAASRYTEAKLEPISAELFTEIDKEAVDMAPNYDNTMLEPSLFPVRYPAVLVNSNFGLAVSMASNICSFNLSEICETTIALMKDPEHDALSTLKGPDFPGGGYIVYDEAEMNKIYRTGLGAVKVRAVYSYDPDARCIEVTQIPPSTTIEAIIDKVVDLVKEGKLKEISDVRDETDLSGLRLAFDLKKGQDPDAVMNKLFRLTPLQDNFNCNFNVLINGTPRVMGVYEILNEWTVFRRNCVKRRVAFDLKKKKEKLHLLNGLKKILLDIDYAIKLIRETDEESEVVPNLMIGFGIDEVQAEYVAEIKLRHINREYILKRTQETADLEKEIADMEDILGNENRVNKLIIDELREISKKYGQPRRTMFLYDVEESVDIAEEPVKLGPVNIFLTREGYFKKITPQSLRMSNQHKLKENDEIIWSGEVNGGAELLFFTDRHQVYKTRCTDFDETKASVMGDYIPAKLGFDDGESIIFMAVTEDYSETLVTFYRNGKCAKVPLSSYETKTKRRKLSGAYSDLSELVGMFLIKQDSDFVLRSTAGKALAFNTALVLPKAARDTQGVQVMRLTKAELAGAYPAEQSGIKDIESLRIKSIPSAGTATDEDITQLTLM
;
A
#
# COMPACT_ATOMS: atom_id res chain seq x y z
N MET A 1 -49.32 27.04 12.04
CA MET A 1 -48.37 28.07 12.51
C MET A 1 -46.95 27.55 12.29
N LYS A 2 -46.30 27.95 11.19
CA LYS A 2 -44.89 27.62 10.93
C LYS A 2 -44.05 28.73 11.54
N LYS A 3 -43.12 28.38 12.45
CA LYS A 3 -42.17 29.32 13.03
C LYS A 3 -41.08 29.64 11.98
N ASN A 4 -41.02 30.90 11.58
CA ASN A 4 -39.94 31.46 10.79
C ASN A 4 -38.68 31.58 11.66
N THR A 5 -37.66 30.81 11.33
CA THR A 5 -36.29 31.00 11.83
C THR A 5 -35.64 32.10 11.00
N PRO A 6 -35.01 33.13 11.59
CA PRO A 6 -34.35 34.16 10.78
C PRO A 6 -33.09 33.63 10.10
N LYS A 7 -33.01 33.84 8.79
CA LYS A 7 -31.77 33.59 8.01
C LYS A 7 -30.66 34.50 8.54
N LYS A 8 -29.56 33.89 9.04
CA LYS A 8 -28.33 34.59 9.34
C LYS A 8 -27.78 35.22 8.04
N GLN A 9 -27.64 36.54 8.02
CA GLN A 9 -26.92 37.24 6.97
C GLN A 9 -25.45 36.84 6.97
N PRO A 10 -24.80 36.63 5.81
CA PRO A 10 -23.40 36.32 5.73
C PRO A 10 -22.55 37.47 6.28
N ARG A 11 -21.60 37.16 7.18
CA ARG A 11 -20.61 38.09 7.68
C ARG A 11 -19.78 38.62 6.49
N LYS A 12 -19.81 39.97 6.29
CA LYS A 12 -18.88 40.63 5.36
C LYS A 12 -17.45 40.45 5.88
N LEU A 13 -16.60 39.81 5.08
CA LEU A 13 -15.16 39.79 5.31
C LEU A 13 -14.63 41.23 5.24
N SER A 14 -13.99 41.68 6.30
CA SER A 14 -13.28 42.94 6.35
C SER A 14 -11.91 42.77 5.71
N SER A 15 -11.71 43.47 4.62
CA SER A 15 -10.51 43.72 3.82
C SER A 15 -9.99 42.58 2.91
N PRO A 16 -9.87 42.82 1.59
CA PRO A 16 -9.14 41.96 0.69
C PRO A 16 -7.64 42.06 0.96
N ILE A 17 -6.94 40.94 0.82
CA ILE A 17 -5.48 40.88 0.86
C ILE A 17 -4.96 41.79 -0.28
N ALA A 18 -4.31 42.87 0.07
CA ALA A 18 -3.74 43.80 -0.90
C ALA A 18 -2.66 43.06 -1.73
N GLY A 19 -2.85 42.96 -3.03
CA GLY A 19 -1.90 42.39 -3.99
C GLY A 19 -2.39 41.24 -4.89
N ALA A 20 -3.61 40.74 -4.70
CA ALA A 20 -4.11 39.57 -5.45
C ALA A 20 -5.18 39.90 -6.51
N TYR A 21 -5.41 41.17 -6.87
CA TYR A 21 -6.39 41.56 -7.88
C TYR A 21 -5.74 41.79 -9.24
N ILE A 22 -6.05 40.93 -10.19
CA ILE A 22 -5.91 41.23 -11.64
C ILE A 22 -7.25 41.90 -12.04
N GLU A 23 -7.22 43.16 -12.42
CA GLU A 23 -8.40 43.91 -12.86
C GLU A 23 -9.03 43.21 -14.08
N GLY A 24 -10.28 42.80 -13.97
CA GLY A 24 -10.98 42.03 -15.02
C GLY A 24 -11.07 40.52 -14.81
N SER A 25 -10.57 39.97 -13.74
CA SER A 25 -10.68 38.51 -13.43
C SER A 25 -11.94 38.20 -12.62
N GLY A 26 -13.03 37.91 -13.29
CA GLY A 26 -14.19 37.19 -12.75
C GLY A 26 -14.87 37.75 -11.48
N ILE A 27 -15.99 37.17 -11.14
CA ILE A 27 -16.73 37.44 -9.88
C ILE A 27 -16.16 36.47 -8.81
N VAL A 28 -15.67 37.01 -7.69
CA VAL A 28 -15.28 36.23 -6.53
C VAL A 28 -16.51 35.83 -5.73
N GLU A 29 -16.89 34.59 -5.79
CA GLU A 29 -17.96 34.02 -4.96
C GLU A 29 -17.36 33.36 -3.71
N GLN A 30 -18.00 33.62 -2.56
CA GLN A 30 -17.66 32.96 -1.32
C GLN A 30 -18.41 31.62 -1.25
N LYS A 31 -17.68 30.51 -1.29
CA LYS A 31 -18.24 29.14 -1.21
C LYS A 31 -17.70 28.46 0.03
N ASP A 32 -18.59 27.70 0.71
CA ASP A 32 -18.18 26.87 1.84
C ASP A 32 -17.23 25.75 1.38
N ILE A 33 -16.17 25.49 2.16
CA ILE A 33 -15.16 24.49 1.82
C ILE A 33 -15.73 23.07 1.80
N VAL A 34 -16.69 22.76 2.68
CA VAL A 34 -17.34 21.43 2.72
C VAL A 34 -18.11 21.20 1.43
N SER A 35 -18.95 22.19 1.03
CA SER A 35 -19.70 22.10 -0.23
C SER A 35 -18.77 22.00 -1.45
N THR A 36 -17.62 22.72 -1.41
CA THR A 36 -16.62 22.65 -2.49
C THR A 36 -15.97 21.27 -2.57
N LEU A 37 -15.66 20.65 -1.42
CA LEU A 37 -15.12 19.29 -1.38
C LEU A 37 -16.15 18.26 -1.85
N GLU A 38 -17.39 18.36 -1.40
CA GLU A 38 -18.47 17.44 -1.83
C GLU A 38 -18.74 17.52 -3.33
N GLU A 39 -18.78 18.71 -3.90
CA GLU A 39 -19.11 18.91 -5.32
C GLU A 39 -17.94 18.60 -6.27
N ASN A 40 -16.70 18.89 -5.87
CA ASN A 40 -15.55 18.81 -6.78
C ASN A 40 -14.58 17.68 -6.43
N TYR A 41 -14.26 17.48 -5.16
CA TYR A 41 -13.25 16.50 -4.73
C TYR A 41 -13.83 15.08 -4.62
N MET A 42 -15.03 14.93 -4.09
CA MET A 42 -15.67 13.61 -3.96
C MET A 42 -15.89 12.91 -5.31
N PRO A 43 -16.44 13.57 -6.36
CA PRO A 43 -16.54 12.95 -7.69
C PRO A 43 -15.18 12.55 -8.27
N TYR A 44 -14.14 13.37 -8.06
CA TYR A 44 -12.78 13.03 -8.46
C TYR A 44 -12.27 11.80 -7.70
N ALA A 45 -12.39 11.77 -6.38
CA ALA A 45 -11.98 10.67 -5.55
C ALA A 45 -12.68 9.35 -5.96
N MET A 46 -14.00 9.40 -6.15
CA MET A 46 -14.79 8.26 -6.64
C MET A 46 -14.35 7.80 -8.03
N SER A 47 -14.09 8.71 -8.95
CA SER A 47 -13.57 8.38 -10.29
C SER A 47 -12.22 7.67 -10.20
N VAL A 48 -11.29 8.13 -9.35
CA VAL A 48 -9.99 7.47 -9.17
C VAL A 48 -10.15 6.07 -8.57
N ILE A 49 -11.05 5.89 -7.60
CA ILE A 49 -11.31 4.60 -6.95
C ILE A 49 -11.87 3.61 -7.99
N VAL A 50 -12.99 3.96 -8.64
CA VAL A 50 -13.77 3.03 -9.47
C VAL A 50 -13.14 2.84 -10.86
N SER A 51 -12.64 3.93 -11.48
CA SER A 51 -12.23 3.87 -12.89
C SER A 51 -10.74 3.72 -13.11
N ARG A 52 -9.91 3.67 -12.05
CA ARG A 52 -8.45 3.65 -12.21
C ARG A 52 -7.71 2.69 -11.29
N ALA A 53 -7.97 2.73 -9.97
CA ALA A 53 -7.06 2.17 -8.99
C ALA A 53 -7.38 0.73 -8.58
N LEU A 54 -8.66 0.43 -8.34
CA LEU A 54 -9.07 -0.86 -7.81
C LEU A 54 -9.41 -1.85 -8.93
N PRO A 55 -9.07 -3.14 -8.76
CA PRO A 55 -9.52 -4.19 -9.67
C PRO A 55 -11.00 -4.52 -9.40
N GLU A 56 -11.69 -5.00 -10.42
CA GLU A 56 -13.01 -5.61 -10.28
C GLU A 56 -12.90 -7.12 -10.09
N ILE A 57 -14.05 -7.79 -9.91
CA ILE A 57 -14.10 -9.24 -9.64
C ILE A 57 -13.46 -10.09 -10.75
N ASP A 58 -13.37 -9.59 -11.97
CA ASP A 58 -12.66 -10.21 -13.08
C ASP A 58 -11.12 -10.14 -12.94
N GLY A 59 -10.60 -9.43 -11.93
CA GLY A 59 -9.17 -9.27 -11.64
C GLY A 59 -8.48 -8.14 -12.40
N PHE A 60 -9.20 -7.33 -13.15
CA PHE A 60 -8.62 -6.31 -14.00
C PHE A 60 -9.07 -4.90 -13.63
N LYS A 61 -8.18 -3.94 -13.85
CA LYS A 61 -8.50 -2.51 -13.88
C LYS A 61 -9.01 -2.13 -15.28
N PRO A 62 -9.72 -1.01 -15.41
CA PRO A 62 -10.18 -0.56 -16.73
C PRO A 62 -9.06 -0.43 -17.77
N SER A 63 -7.88 0.08 -17.38
CA SER A 63 -6.72 0.18 -18.29
C SER A 63 -6.23 -1.18 -18.78
N HIS A 64 -6.22 -2.20 -17.92
CA HIS A 64 -5.87 -3.57 -18.28
C HIS A 64 -6.87 -4.15 -19.28
N ARG A 65 -8.20 -4.00 -19.01
CA ARG A 65 -9.25 -4.50 -19.89
C ARG A 65 -9.18 -3.86 -21.27
N LYS A 66 -9.05 -2.54 -21.35
CA LYS A 66 -8.98 -1.82 -22.63
C LYS A 66 -7.80 -2.27 -23.48
N LEU A 67 -6.63 -2.43 -22.88
CA LEU A 67 -5.43 -2.91 -23.55
C LEU A 67 -5.61 -4.36 -24.07
N LEU A 68 -5.99 -5.29 -23.18
CA LEU A 68 -6.13 -6.71 -23.53
C LEU A 68 -7.25 -6.94 -24.55
N TYR A 69 -8.37 -6.21 -24.42
CA TYR A 69 -9.46 -6.26 -25.40
C TYR A 69 -9.04 -5.73 -26.78
N THR A 70 -8.28 -4.64 -26.84
CA THR A 70 -7.71 -4.13 -28.09
C THR A 70 -6.81 -5.19 -28.74
N MET A 71 -5.92 -5.83 -27.97
CA MET A 71 -5.06 -6.89 -28.47
C MET A 71 -5.87 -8.09 -29.01
N TYR A 72 -6.96 -8.45 -28.32
CA TYR A 72 -7.89 -9.47 -28.79
C TYR A 72 -8.55 -9.10 -30.13
N LYS A 73 -9.09 -7.89 -30.24
CA LYS A 73 -9.72 -7.38 -31.49
C LYS A 73 -8.73 -7.26 -32.66
N MET A 74 -7.45 -7.05 -32.36
CA MET A 74 -6.36 -7.09 -33.36
C MET A 74 -5.98 -8.53 -33.80
N GLY A 75 -6.62 -9.58 -33.26
CA GLY A 75 -6.32 -10.97 -33.57
C GLY A 75 -5.01 -11.50 -32.99
N LEU A 76 -4.46 -10.82 -31.98
CA LEU A 76 -3.15 -11.16 -31.39
C LEU A 76 -3.18 -12.37 -30.44
N LEU A 77 -4.30 -13.04 -30.29
CA LEU A 77 -4.38 -14.29 -29.55
C LEU A 77 -3.74 -15.46 -30.33
N THR A 78 -3.99 -15.54 -31.63
CA THR A 78 -3.49 -16.60 -32.54
C THR A 78 -2.51 -16.09 -33.58
N GLY A 79 -2.47 -14.76 -33.81
CA GLY A 79 -1.64 -14.10 -34.78
C GLY A 79 -0.16 -13.97 -34.38
N ASN A 80 0.61 -13.39 -35.27
CA ASN A 80 2.00 -13.04 -35.02
C ASN A 80 2.11 -11.83 -34.09
N ARG A 81 3.27 -11.70 -33.40
CA ARG A 81 3.59 -10.50 -32.63
C ARG A 81 3.61 -9.28 -33.54
N THR A 82 3.17 -8.15 -33.01
CA THR A 82 3.26 -6.84 -33.67
C THR A 82 4.03 -5.87 -32.77
N LYS A 83 4.48 -4.73 -33.34
CA LYS A 83 5.17 -3.69 -32.57
C LYS A 83 4.26 -3.17 -31.45
N SER A 84 4.84 -3.05 -30.24
CA SER A 84 4.12 -2.55 -29.08
C SER A 84 3.52 -1.15 -29.32
N ALA A 85 4.22 -0.30 -30.08
CA ALA A 85 3.72 1.03 -30.47
C ALA A 85 2.42 0.96 -31.27
N ASN A 86 2.23 -0.06 -32.13
CA ASN A 86 0.98 -0.25 -32.86
C ASN A 86 -0.17 -0.62 -31.92
N ILE A 87 0.08 -1.52 -30.96
CA ILE A 87 -0.92 -1.91 -29.96
C ILE A 87 -1.33 -0.69 -29.12
N VAL A 88 -0.35 0.08 -28.66
CA VAL A 88 -0.58 1.31 -27.89
C VAL A 88 -1.46 2.29 -28.68
N GLY A 89 -1.12 2.55 -29.94
CA GLY A 89 -1.89 3.45 -30.80
C GLY A 89 -3.34 3.00 -31.00
N GLN A 90 -3.59 1.69 -31.20
CA GLN A 90 -4.95 1.15 -31.29
C GLN A 90 -5.71 1.23 -29.97
N THR A 91 -5.01 1.03 -28.84
CA THR A 91 -5.62 1.08 -27.49
C THR A 91 -6.11 2.49 -27.14
N MET A 92 -5.48 3.54 -27.65
CA MET A 92 -5.91 4.94 -27.44
C MET A 92 -7.34 5.21 -27.89
N ARG A 93 -7.89 4.41 -28.80
CA ARG A 93 -9.30 4.50 -29.24
C ARG A 93 -10.30 4.11 -28.13
N LEU A 94 -9.88 3.28 -27.17
CA LEU A 94 -10.67 2.90 -26.00
C LEU A 94 -10.21 3.64 -24.75
N ASN A 95 -8.91 3.97 -24.65
CA ASN A 95 -8.28 4.58 -23.49
C ASN A 95 -7.68 5.95 -23.86
N PRO A 96 -8.36 7.08 -23.62
CA PRO A 96 -7.91 8.41 -24.03
C PRO A 96 -6.83 8.98 -23.09
N HIS A 97 -5.87 8.16 -22.69
CA HIS A 97 -4.72 8.55 -21.87
C HIS A 97 -3.43 8.54 -22.69
N GLY A 98 -2.35 9.11 -22.13
CA GLY A 98 -1.06 9.15 -22.80
C GLY A 98 -0.51 7.77 -23.14
N ASP A 99 0.19 7.66 -24.26
CA ASP A 99 0.81 6.46 -24.79
C ASP A 99 1.77 5.78 -23.79
N ALA A 100 2.49 6.56 -23.00
CA ALA A 100 3.37 6.07 -21.96
C ALA A 100 2.60 5.21 -20.91
N ALA A 101 1.45 5.68 -20.42
CA ALA A 101 0.65 4.96 -19.43
C ALA A 101 0.08 3.63 -19.97
N ILE A 102 -0.32 3.61 -21.26
CA ILE A 102 -0.77 2.39 -21.93
C ILE A 102 0.39 1.41 -22.07
N TYR A 103 1.57 1.90 -22.46
CA TYR A 103 2.75 1.05 -22.61
C TYR A 103 3.25 0.50 -21.29
N GLU A 104 3.28 1.30 -20.22
CA GLU A 104 3.59 0.80 -18.86
C GLU A 104 2.62 -0.29 -18.41
N THR A 105 1.33 -0.14 -18.71
CA THR A 105 0.33 -1.18 -18.45
C THR A 105 0.70 -2.48 -19.20
N MET A 106 1.07 -2.38 -20.48
CA MET A 106 1.51 -3.53 -21.27
C MET A 106 2.78 -4.18 -20.68
N VAL A 107 3.75 -3.37 -20.26
CA VAL A 107 4.99 -3.85 -19.65
C VAL A 107 4.69 -4.69 -18.41
N ARG A 108 3.84 -4.21 -17.49
CA ARG A 108 3.45 -4.94 -16.27
C ARG A 108 2.73 -6.25 -16.54
N LEU A 109 1.96 -6.34 -17.63
CA LEU A 109 1.24 -7.55 -18.02
C LEU A 109 2.10 -8.53 -18.83
N ALA A 110 3.33 -8.12 -19.20
CA ALA A 110 4.21 -8.88 -20.07
C ALA A 110 5.07 -9.90 -19.34
N ARG A 111 5.27 -11.06 -19.98
CA ARG A 111 6.14 -12.13 -19.48
C ARG A 111 7.56 -11.63 -19.20
N GLY A 112 8.12 -10.80 -20.07
CA GLY A 112 9.51 -10.32 -19.95
C GLY A 112 9.77 -9.43 -18.73
N ASN A 113 8.72 -8.84 -18.15
CA ASN A 113 8.82 -8.00 -16.95
C ASN A 113 8.87 -8.81 -15.64
N GLU A 114 8.32 -10.03 -15.64
CA GLU A 114 8.29 -10.94 -14.47
C GLU A 114 7.51 -10.43 -13.25
N ALA A 115 6.60 -9.46 -13.47
CA ALA A 115 5.75 -8.93 -12.39
C ALA A 115 4.58 -9.85 -12.02
N LEU A 116 4.17 -10.76 -12.90
CA LEU A 116 2.99 -11.60 -12.75
C LEU A 116 3.35 -13.09 -12.71
N LEU A 117 2.60 -13.83 -11.92
CA LEU A 117 2.72 -15.30 -11.87
C LEU A 117 2.25 -15.94 -13.19
N HIS A 118 1.14 -15.43 -13.73
CA HIS A 118 0.61 -15.78 -15.05
C HIS A 118 0.47 -14.51 -15.91
N PRO A 119 1.49 -14.16 -16.70
CA PRO A 119 1.43 -13.00 -17.59
C PRO A 119 0.37 -13.16 -18.68
N TYR A 120 -0.20 -12.04 -19.14
CA TYR A 120 -1.21 -12.01 -20.19
C TYR A 120 -0.66 -11.62 -21.56
N VAL A 121 0.55 -11.05 -21.58
CA VAL A 121 1.19 -10.55 -22.79
C VAL A 121 2.49 -11.32 -23.03
N ASP A 122 2.54 -12.03 -24.16
CA ASP A 122 3.76 -12.65 -24.69
C ASP A 122 4.63 -11.57 -25.37
N SER A 123 5.80 -11.35 -24.83
CA SER A 123 6.68 -10.23 -25.13
C SER A 123 7.98 -10.67 -25.82
N LYS A 124 8.46 -9.82 -26.77
CA LYS A 124 9.78 -9.98 -27.40
C LYS A 124 10.52 -8.64 -27.38
N GLY A 125 11.77 -8.67 -26.92
CA GLY A 125 12.59 -7.49 -26.66
C GLY A 125 12.69 -7.20 -25.17
N ASN A 126 13.27 -6.06 -24.82
CA ASN A 126 13.49 -5.68 -23.41
C ASN A 126 12.23 -5.01 -22.84
N PHE A 127 11.57 -5.70 -21.93
CA PHE A 127 10.41 -5.22 -21.13
C PHE A 127 10.80 -4.84 -19.69
N GLY A 128 12.10 -4.68 -19.40
CA GLY A 128 12.58 -4.43 -18.05
C GLY A 128 12.36 -5.61 -17.10
N LYS A 129 12.65 -5.41 -15.83
CA LYS A 129 12.44 -6.39 -14.76
C LYS A 129 11.75 -5.75 -13.57
N ALA A 130 10.72 -6.37 -13.04
CA ALA A 130 9.94 -5.83 -11.91
C ALA A 130 10.77 -5.73 -10.62
N TYR A 131 11.79 -6.56 -10.47
CA TYR A 131 12.68 -6.62 -9.32
C TYR A 131 13.88 -5.67 -9.40
N SER A 132 14.01 -4.88 -10.49
CA SER A 132 15.11 -3.93 -10.68
C SER A 132 14.58 -2.59 -11.18
N ARG A 133 15.05 -1.51 -10.56
CA ARG A 133 14.79 -0.12 -10.96
C ARG A 133 15.63 0.27 -12.17
N ASP A 134 16.85 -0.26 -12.26
CA ASP A 134 17.84 0.12 -13.26
C ASP A 134 17.69 -0.67 -14.58
N MET A 135 17.06 -1.85 -14.54
CA MET A 135 16.68 -2.62 -15.73
C MET A 135 15.39 -2.11 -16.36
N ALA A 136 15.44 -0.87 -16.88
CA ALA A 136 14.30 -0.24 -17.52
C ALA A 136 13.93 -0.90 -18.86
N TYR A 137 12.66 -0.82 -19.24
CA TYR A 137 12.13 -1.33 -20.50
C TYR A 137 12.53 -0.43 -21.69
N ALA A 138 12.70 -1.04 -22.86
CA ALA A 138 12.97 -0.31 -24.11
C ALA A 138 11.70 0.41 -24.61
N ALA A 139 11.88 1.44 -25.42
CA ALA A 139 10.77 2.17 -26.03
C ALA A 139 9.89 1.24 -26.90
N SER A 140 8.57 1.49 -26.92
CA SER A 140 7.52 0.66 -27.56
C SER A 140 7.77 0.35 -29.04
N ARG A 141 8.54 1.20 -29.74
CA ARG A 141 8.93 0.98 -31.16
C ARG A 141 9.93 -0.16 -31.37
N TYR A 142 10.67 -0.56 -30.31
CA TYR A 142 11.67 -1.62 -30.37
C TYR A 142 11.15 -2.97 -29.92
N THR A 143 10.06 -2.99 -29.15
CA THR A 143 9.47 -4.21 -28.58
C THR A 143 8.31 -4.71 -29.43
N GLU A 144 8.03 -6.02 -29.31
CA GLU A 144 6.92 -6.69 -29.97
C GLU A 144 6.13 -7.49 -28.96
N ALA A 145 4.81 -7.56 -29.15
CA ALA A 145 3.91 -8.27 -28.24
C ALA A 145 2.74 -8.96 -28.96
N LYS A 146 2.21 -9.98 -28.32
CA LYS A 146 0.93 -10.64 -28.59
C LYS A 146 0.33 -11.13 -27.27
N LEU A 147 -0.87 -11.69 -27.30
CA LEU A 147 -1.49 -12.29 -26.12
C LEU A 147 -0.85 -13.64 -25.78
N GLU A 148 -0.71 -13.94 -24.49
CA GLU A 148 -0.35 -15.26 -23.97
C GLU A 148 -1.51 -16.25 -24.15
N PRO A 149 -1.23 -17.56 -24.25
CA PRO A 149 -2.27 -18.57 -24.40
C PRO A 149 -3.34 -18.57 -23.30
N ILE A 150 -2.97 -18.26 -22.05
CA ILE A 150 -3.91 -18.17 -20.92
C ILE A 150 -4.92 -17.03 -21.11
N SER A 151 -4.59 -16.02 -21.88
CA SER A 151 -5.50 -14.91 -22.19
C SER A 151 -6.73 -15.36 -22.99
N ALA A 152 -6.69 -16.55 -23.62
CA ALA A 152 -7.87 -17.12 -24.25
C ALA A 152 -9.03 -17.30 -23.26
N GLU A 153 -8.70 -17.63 -22.00
CA GLU A 153 -9.67 -17.86 -20.92
C GLU A 153 -10.39 -16.59 -20.45
N LEU A 154 -9.92 -15.42 -20.92
CA LEU A 154 -10.58 -14.13 -20.69
C LEU A 154 -11.65 -13.83 -21.74
N PHE A 155 -11.50 -14.36 -22.97
CA PHE A 155 -12.27 -13.92 -24.15
C PHE A 155 -13.19 -15.00 -24.73
N THR A 156 -13.04 -16.26 -24.34
CA THR A 156 -13.73 -17.40 -24.97
C THR A 156 -15.24 -17.21 -25.13
N GLU A 157 -15.88 -16.42 -24.27
CA GLU A 157 -17.32 -16.22 -24.24
C GLU A 157 -17.75 -14.77 -24.52
N ILE A 158 -16.81 -13.91 -24.88
CA ILE A 158 -17.07 -12.45 -24.99
C ILE A 158 -18.07 -12.11 -26.11
N ASP A 159 -18.05 -12.89 -27.19
CA ASP A 159 -18.95 -12.70 -28.33
C ASP A 159 -20.30 -13.42 -28.14
N LYS A 160 -20.56 -14.00 -26.95
CA LYS A 160 -21.79 -14.71 -26.59
C LYS A 160 -22.64 -14.00 -25.54
N GLU A 161 -22.55 -12.67 -25.47
CA GLU A 161 -23.29 -11.85 -24.52
C GLU A 161 -23.12 -12.28 -23.04
N ALA A 162 -22.02 -12.95 -22.70
CA ALA A 162 -21.75 -13.44 -21.34
C ALA A 162 -21.56 -12.30 -20.33
N VAL A 163 -21.18 -11.12 -20.80
CA VAL A 163 -21.00 -9.87 -20.02
C VAL A 163 -21.65 -8.70 -20.74
N ASP A 164 -21.83 -7.59 -20.03
CA ASP A 164 -22.38 -6.38 -20.62
C ASP A 164 -21.33 -5.63 -21.43
N MET A 165 -21.76 -5.01 -22.51
CA MET A 165 -20.94 -4.12 -23.33
C MET A 165 -21.35 -2.68 -23.06
N ALA A 166 -20.38 -1.82 -22.84
CA ALA A 166 -20.57 -0.40 -22.60
C ALA A 166 -19.96 0.42 -23.76
N PRO A 167 -20.49 1.61 -24.06
CA PRO A 167 -19.85 2.51 -25.00
C PRO A 167 -18.51 3.01 -24.44
N ASN A 168 -17.53 3.21 -25.32
CA ASN A 168 -16.27 3.87 -24.97
C ASN A 168 -16.50 5.37 -24.71
N TYR A 169 -15.44 6.11 -24.36
CA TYR A 169 -15.50 7.53 -23.97
C TYR A 169 -16.14 8.48 -25.01
N ASP A 170 -16.09 8.16 -26.29
CA ASP A 170 -16.65 8.98 -27.40
C ASP A 170 -17.88 8.34 -28.06
N ASN A 171 -18.39 7.24 -27.53
CA ASN A 171 -19.53 6.47 -28.02
C ASN A 171 -19.38 5.92 -29.48
N THR A 172 -18.13 5.79 -29.96
CA THR A 172 -17.85 5.26 -31.30
C THR A 172 -17.66 3.75 -31.32
N MET A 173 -17.36 3.15 -30.19
CA MET A 173 -17.08 1.71 -30.05
C MET A 173 -17.71 1.14 -28.78
N LEU A 174 -17.94 -0.16 -28.77
CA LEU A 174 -18.34 -0.90 -27.57
C LEU A 174 -17.13 -1.60 -26.96
N GLU A 175 -17.02 -1.58 -25.64
CA GLU A 175 -16.04 -2.29 -24.84
C GLU A 175 -16.73 -3.13 -23.75
N PRO A 176 -16.17 -4.28 -23.35
CA PRO A 176 -16.75 -5.09 -22.27
C PRO A 176 -16.58 -4.38 -20.93
N SER A 177 -17.65 -4.34 -20.13
CA SER A 177 -17.60 -3.81 -18.78
C SER A 177 -16.70 -4.67 -17.87
N LEU A 178 -16.77 -5.99 -18.02
CA LEU A 178 -15.94 -7.00 -17.36
C LEU A 178 -15.54 -8.06 -18.38
N PHE A 179 -14.48 -8.84 -18.08
CA PHE A 179 -14.19 -10.05 -18.85
C PHE A 179 -14.91 -11.25 -18.26
N PRO A 180 -15.45 -12.15 -19.11
CA PRO A 180 -16.09 -13.40 -18.66
C PRO A 180 -15.04 -14.45 -18.25
N VAL A 181 -14.17 -14.08 -17.29
CA VAL A 181 -13.02 -14.90 -16.88
C VAL A 181 -13.44 -16.28 -16.37
N ARG A 182 -12.77 -17.32 -16.87
CA ARG A 182 -13.09 -18.73 -16.54
C ARG A 182 -12.38 -19.26 -15.29
N TYR A 183 -11.59 -18.43 -14.60
CA TYR A 183 -10.90 -18.73 -13.33
C TYR A 183 -10.80 -17.46 -12.46
N PRO A 184 -10.63 -17.56 -11.15
CA PRO A 184 -10.55 -16.40 -10.24
C PRO A 184 -9.29 -15.56 -10.45
N ALA A 185 -9.19 -14.84 -11.57
CA ALA A 185 -7.99 -14.10 -11.98
C ALA A 185 -7.57 -13.01 -10.98
N VAL A 186 -8.50 -12.49 -10.20
CA VAL A 186 -8.27 -11.49 -9.14
C VAL A 186 -7.32 -11.97 -8.05
N LEU A 187 -7.23 -13.29 -7.80
CA LEU A 187 -6.34 -13.91 -6.82
C LEU A 187 -5.11 -14.59 -7.47
N VAL A 188 -5.13 -14.85 -8.77
CA VAL A 188 -4.01 -15.56 -9.44
C VAL A 188 -2.81 -14.65 -9.67
N ASN A 189 -3.05 -13.38 -9.97
CA ASN A 189 -1.98 -12.39 -10.15
C ASN A 189 -2.08 -11.28 -9.11
N SER A 190 -0.92 -10.79 -8.65
CA SER A 190 -0.86 -9.67 -7.72
C SER A 190 -1.46 -8.40 -8.34
N ASN A 191 -2.20 -7.65 -7.53
CA ASN A 191 -2.76 -6.37 -7.94
C ASN A 191 -2.47 -5.31 -6.88
N PHE A 192 -1.84 -4.22 -7.31
CA PHE A 192 -1.54 -3.07 -6.47
C PHE A 192 -2.20 -1.82 -7.01
N GLY A 193 -2.92 -1.08 -6.18
CA GLY A 193 -3.58 0.16 -6.57
C GLY A 193 -3.65 1.16 -5.44
N LEU A 194 -3.38 2.42 -5.76
CA LEU A 194 -3.52 3.54 -4.85
C LEU A 194 -4.60 4.48 -5.36
N ALA A 195 -5.57 4.75 -4.52
CA ALA A 195 -6.63 5.71 -4.74
C ALA A 195 -6.65 6.76 -3.63
N VAL A 196 -7.57 7.70 -3.71
CA VAL A 196 -7.79 8.68 -2.65
C VAL A 196 -8.43 7.97 -1.45
N SER A 197 -7.75 7.99 -0.32
CA SER A 197 -8.17 7.37 0.95
C SER A 197 -8.39 5.85 0.90
N MET A 198 -8.07 5.21 -0.21
CA MET A 198 -8.19 3.76 -0.39
C MET A 198 -6.98 3.18 -1.11
N ALA A 199 -6.58 1.98 -0.71
CA ALA A 199 -5.54 1.22 -1.39
C ALA A 199 -6.01 -0.23 -1.58
N SER A 200 -5.48 -0.88 -2.60
CA SER A 200 -5.61 -2.33 -2.79
C SER A 200 -4.22 -2.92 -2.94
N ASN A 201 -3.94 -3.99 -2.24
CA ASN A 201 -2.72 -4.77 -2.37
C ASN A 201 -3.07 -6.25 -2.22
N ILE A 202 -3.32 -6.89 -3.36
CA ILE A 202 -3.72 -8.30 -3.43
C ILE A 202 -2.48 -9.09 -3.81
N CYS A 203 -2.11 -10.09 -3.01
CA CYS A 203 -1.05 -11.01 -3.35
C CYS A 203 -1.52 -12.03 -4.40
N SER A 204 -0.57 -12.62 -5.13
CA SER A 204 -0.84 -13.70 -6.05
C SER A 204 -0.88 -15.06 -5.34
N PHE A 205 -1.65 -15.96 -5.89
CA PHE A 205 -1.75 -17.36 -5.44
C PHE A 205 -1.54 -18.33 -6.61
N ASN A 206 -1.12 -19.54 -6.30
CA ASN A 206 -0.94 -20.56 -7.31
C ASN A 206 -2.27 -20.90 -8.02
N LEU A 207 -2.26 -20.93 -9.36
CA LEU A 207 -3.46 -21.15 -10.17
C LEU A 207 -4.13 -22.50 -9.86
N SER A 208 -3.35 -23.57 -9.71
CA SER A 208 -3.89 -24.90 -9.43
C SER A 208 -4.54 -24.96 -8.05
N GLU A 209 -3.90 -24.37 -7.04
CA GLU A 209 -4.44 -24.31 -5.68
C GLU A 209 -5.73 -23.45 -5.62
N ILE A 210 -5.79 -22.32 -6.31
CA ILE A 210 -7.00 -21.48 -6.42
C ILE A 210 -8.14 -22.22 -7.10
N CYS A 211 -7.86 -22.93 -8.20
CA CYS A 211 -8.88 -23.74 -8.89
C CYS A 211 -9.40 -24.86 -7.97
N GLU A 212 -8.50 -25.57 -7.28
CA GLU A 212 -8.86 -26.64 -6.34
C GLU A 212 -9.70 -26.13 -5.18
N THR A 213 -9.27 -25.04 -4.55
CA THR A 213 -10.00 -24.39 -3.43
C THR A 213 -11.37 -23.90 -3.88
N THR A 214 -11.46 -23.29 -5.07
CA THR A 214 -12.75 -22.85 -5.61
C THR A 214 -13.69 -24.03 -5.84
N ILE A 215 -13.18 -25.14 -6.41
CA ILE A 215 -13.96 -26.36 -6.60
C ILE A 215 -14.41 -26.98 -5.27
N ALA A 216 -13.54 -26.96 -4.26
CA ALA A 216 -13.86 -27.46 -2.94
C ALA A 216 -14.97 -26.63 -2.27
N LEU A 217 -14.86 -25.30 -2.29
CA LEU A 217 -15.88 -24.37 -1.76
C LEU A 217 -17.22 -24.46 -2.52
N MET A 218 -17.20 -24.70 -3.83
CA MET A 218 -18.44 -24.91 -4.59
C MET A 218 -19.16 -26.20 -4.22
N LYS A 219 -18.45 -27.21 -3.71
CA LYS A 219 -19.01 -28.50 -3.26
C LYS A 219 -19.41 -28.46 -1.79
N ASP A 220 -18.61 -27.81 -0.98
CA ASP A 220 -18.77 -27.68 0.47
C ASP A 220 -18.44 -26.24 0.89
N PRO A 221 -19.46 -25.39 1.17
CA PRO A 221 -19.25 -24.02 1.60
C PRO A 221 -18.44 -23.87 2.89
N GLU A 222 -18.37 -24.90 3.74
CA GLU A 222 -17.63 -24.92 5.00
C GLU A 222 -16.17 -25.44 4.83
N HIS A 223 -15.76 -25.71 3.60
CA HIS A 223 -14.40 -26.20 3.31
C HIS A 223 -13.33 -25.27 3.87
N ASP A 224 -12.36 -25.82 4.59
CA ASP A 224 -11.20 -25.06 5.06
C ASP A 224 -10.23 -24.75 3.90
N ALA A 225 -10.19 -23.49 3.48
CA ALA A 225 -9.36 -23.07 2.36
C ALA A 225 -7.86 -23.30 2.62
N LEU A 226 -7.37 -23.27 3.88
CA LEU A 226 -5.96 -23.54 4.18
C LEU A 226 -5.53 -24.96 3.86
N SER A 227 -6.45 -25.91 3.79
CA SER A 227 -6.15 -27.29 3.40
C SER A 227 -5.77 -27.45 1.92
N THR A 228 -6.28 -26.58 1.04
CA THR A 228 -6.06 -26.60 -0.41
C THR A 228 -5.26 -25.41 -0.93
N LEU A 229 -5.26 -24.29 -0.22
CA LEU A 229 -4.52 -23.07 -0.53
C LEU A 229 -3.66 -22.70 0.68
N LYS A 230 -2.39 -23.10 0.66
CA LYS A 230 -1.51 -22.93 1.83
C LYS A 230 -1.04 -21.51 2.08
N GLY A 231 -0.97 -20.68 1.05
CA GLY A 231 -0.55 -19.29 1.16
C GLY A 231 -0.25 -18.67 -0.20
N PRO A 232 0.16 -17.39 -0.23
CA PRO A 232 0.55 -16.69 -1.44
C PRO A 232 1.65 -17.41 -2.22
N ASP A 233 1.68 -17.18 -3.55
CA ASP A 233 2.74 -17.63 -4.44
C ASP A 233 3.20 -16.43 -5.27
N PHE A 234 4.46 -16.03 -5.13
CA PHE A 234 4.98 -14.82 -5.75
C PHE A 234 5.79 -15.11 -7.01
N PRO A 235 5.75 -14.24 -8.03
CA PRO A 235 6.49 -14.44 -9.29
C PRO A 235 7.99 -14.62 -9.10
N GLY A 236 8.60 -13.88 -8.17
CA GLY A 236 10.02 -13.95 -7.82
C GLY A 236 10.37 -15.09 -6.87
N GLY A 237 9.41 -15.90 -6.41
CA GLY A 237 9.64 -16.94 -5.41
C GLY A 237 9.85 -16.39 -4.01
N GLY A 238 10.80 -16.96 -3.26
CA GLY A 238 11.10 -16.60 -1.87
C GLY A 238 10.59 -17.64 -0.87
N TYR A 239 10.86 -17.38 0.41
CA TYR A 239 10.34 -18.16 1.53
C TYR A 239 9.29 -17.35 2.31
N ILE A 240 8.09 -17.90 2.50
CA ILE A 240 7.12 -17.34 3.45
C ILE A 240 7.44 -17.92 4.84
N VAL A 241 7.67 -17.05 5.81
CA VAL A 241 7.67 -17.42 7.22
C VAL A 241 6.22 -17.66 7.61
N TYR A 242 5.87 -18.95 7.76
CA TYR A 242 4.47 -19.37 7.88
C TYR A 242 3.91 -19.10 9.26
N ASP A 243 2.83 -18.35 9.30
CA ASP A 243 2.00 -18.10 10.47
C ASP A 243 0.54 -18.42 10.12
N GLU A 244 0.05 -19.54 10.65
CA GLU A 244 -1.30 -20.04 10.36
C GLU A 244 -2.38 -19.07 10.83
N ALA A 245 -2.19 -18.41 11.98
CA ALA A 245 -3.15 -17.47 12.52
C ALA A 245 -3.28 -16.23 11.62
N GLU A 246 -2.16 -15.68 11.14
CA GLU A 246 -2.15 -14.54 10.24
C GLU A 246 -2.71 -14.93 8.85
N MET A 247 -2.41 -16.15 8.34
CA MET A 247 -3.01 -16.65 7.09
C MET A 247 -4.53 -16.79 7.20
N ASN A 248 -5.03 -17.37 8.30
CA ASN A 248 -6.46 -17.45 8.57
C ASN A 248 -7.13 -16.07 8.60
N LYS A 249 -6.47 -15.11 9.24
CA LYS A 249 -6.95 -13.73 9.30
C LYS A 249 -7.05 -13.11 7.91
N ILE A 250 -5.99 -13.23 7.07
CA ILE A 250 -5.99 -12.74 5.70
C ILE A 250 -7.11 -13.42 4.89
N TYR A 251 -7.29 -14.73 5.02
CA TYR A 251 -8.30 -15.47 4.26
C TYR A 251 -9.74 -15.08 4.63
N ARG A 252 -9.97 -14.69 5.89
CA ARG A 252 -11.29 -14.23 6.36
C ARG A 252 -11.54 -12.75 6.13
N THR A 253 -10.52 -11.90 6.26
CA THR A 253 -10.72 -10.44 6.29
C THR A 253 -10.11 -9.70 5.11
N GLY A 254 -9.19 -10.31 4.36
CA GLY A 254 -8.41 -9.63 3.32
C GLY A 254 -7.33 -8.68 3.86
N LEU A 255 -7.12 -8.64 5.18
CA LEU A 255 -6.17 -7.76 5.85
C LEU A 255 -5.14 -8.55 6.64
N GLY A 256 -3.87 -8.19 6.53
CA GLY A 256 -2.78 -8.80 7.28
C GLY A 256 -1.44 -8.59 6.63
N ALA A 257 -0.41 -9.28 7.11
CA ALA A 257 0.94 -9.16 6.58
C ALA A 257 1.61 -10.54 6.43
N VAL A 258 2.15 -10.80 5.25
CA VAL A 258 2.90 -12.02 4.96
C VAL A 258 4.38 -11.70 4.98
N LYS A 259 5.12 -12.31 5.89
CA LYS A 259 6.57 -12.13 5.99
C LYS A 259 7.26 -13.01 4.94
N VAL A 260 8.02 -12.37 4.05
CA VAL A 260 8.74 -13.04 2.95
C VAL A 260 10.24 -12.85 3.11
N ARG A 261 11.00 -13.94 2.98
CA ARG A 261 12.47 -13.98 2.99
C ARG A 261 13.03 -14.28 1.61
N ALA A 262 14.20 -13.72 1.34
CA ALA A 262 15.03 -14.06 0.20
C ALA A 262 15.52 -15.52 0.26
N VAL A 263 15.77 -16.09 -0.92
CA VAL A 263 16.46 -17.38 -1.06
C VAL A 263 17.91 -17.14 -1.36
N TYR A 264 18.78 -17.81 -0.66
CA TYR A 264 20.22 -17.69 -0.82
C TYR A 264 20.94 -19.04 -0.80
N SER A 265 22.14 -19.05 -1.32
CA SER A 265 23.12 -20.12 -1.19
C SER A 265 24.47 -19.53 -0.79
N TYR A 266 25.32 -20.33 -0.20
CA TYR A 266 26.68 -19.94 0.15
C TYR A 266 27.70 -20.74 -0.65
N ASP A 267 28.62 -20.04 -1.30
CA ASP A 267 29.80 -20.63 -1.95
C ASP A 267 31.01 -20.52 -1.01
N PRO A 268 31.49 -21.64 -0.42
CA PRO A 268 32.61 -21.63 0.52
C PRO A 268 33.94 -21.23 -0.16
N ASP A 269 34.14 -21.59 -1.43
CA ASP A 269 35.38 -21.35 -2.16
C ASP A 269 35.53 -19.85 -2.50
N ALA A 270 34.46 -19.25 -2.96
CA ALA A 270 34.38 -17.81 -3.21
C ALA A 270 34.13 -16.99 -1.93
N ARG A 271 33.68 -17.62 -0.85
CA ARG A 271 33.19 -16.96 0.40
C ARG A 271 32.10 -15.94 0.09
N CYS A 272 31.23 -16.30 -0.80
CA CYS A 272 30.16 -15.45 -1.32
C CYS A 272 28.80 -16.00 -0.95
N ILE A 273 27.92 -15.15 -0.44
CA ILE A 273 26.49 -15.44 -0.30
C ILE A 273 25.82 -14.98 -1.60
N GLU A 274 25.17 -15.88 -2.31
CA GLU A 274 24.44 -15.61 -3.52
C GLU A 274 22.95 -15.62 -3.24
N VAL A 275 22.29 -14.48 -3.39
CA VAL A 275 20.82 -14.36 -3.29
C VAL A 275 20.23 -14.48 -4.67
N THR A 276 19.31 -15.43 -4.86
CA THR A 276 18.68 -15.74 -6.16
C THR A 276 17.21 -15.37 -6.23
N GLN A 277 16.55 -15.13 -5.09
CA GLN A 277 15.16 -14.70 -5.00
C GLN A 277 15.04 -13.66 -3.89
N ILE A 278 14.27 -12.61 -4.12
CA ILE A 278 14.05 -11.51 -3.17
C ILE A 278 12.55 -11.31 -2.90
N PRO A 279 12.17 -10.70 -1.77
CA PRO A 279 10.77 -10.36 -1.49
C PRO A 279 10.14 -9.50 -2.59
N PRO A 280 8.83 -9.67 -2.88
CA PRO A 280 8.14 -8.94 -3.95
C PRO A 280 7.95 -7.45 -3.67
N SER A 281 8.22 -7.01 -2.43
CA SER A 281 8.08 -5.62 -1.97
C SER A 281 9.33 -4.76 -2.17
N THR A 282 10.44 -5.34 -2.68
CA THR A 282 11.74 -4.65 -2.80
C THR A 282 12.35 -4.83 -4.18
N THR A 283 13.47 -4.12 -4.42
CA THR A 283 14.30 -4.23 -5.62
C THR A 283 15.75 -4.50 -5.25
N ILE A 284 16.54 -4.99 -6.21
CA ILE A 284 17.99 -5.25 -6.05
C ILE A 284 18.69 -4.00 -5.52
N GLU A 285 18.44 -2.85 -6.16
CA GLU A 285 19.09 -1.59 -5.83
C GLU A 285 18.73 -1.10 -4.43
N ALA A 286 17.47 -1.28 -4.00
CA ALA A 286 17.05 -0.92 -2.65
C ALA A 286 17.77 -1.75 -1.58
N ILE A 287 18.06 -3.02 -1.87
CA ILE A 287 18.84 -3.89 -1.00
C ILE A 287 20.29 -3.43 -0.96
N ILE A 288 20.90 -3.19 -2.13
CA ILE A 288 22.30 -2.72 -2.24
C ILE A 288 22.47 -1.39 -1.51
N ASP A 289 21.63 -0.40 -1.80
CA ASP A 289 21.66 0.92 -1.16
C ASP A 289 21.63 0.78 0.36
N LYS A 290 20.70 -0.05 0.87
CA LYS A 290 20.57 -0.29 2.31
C LYS A 290 21.79 -0.96 2.93
N VAL A 291 22.37 -1.96 2.25
CA VAL A 291 23.57 -2.65 2.73
C VAL A 291 24.77 -1.69 2.73
N VAL A 292 24.94 -0.89 1.68
CA VAL A 292 26.02 0.12 1.60
C VAL A 292 25.91 1.12 2.76
N ASP A 293 24.71 1.59 3.07
CA ASP A 293 24.49 2.51 4.19
C ASP A 293 24.84 1.85 5.54
N LEU A 294 24.42 0.60 5.74
CA LEU A 294 24.73 -0.15 6.96
C LEU A 294 26.25 -0.44 7.11
N VAL A 295 26.96 -0.65 6.00
CA VAL A 295 28.42 -0.80 6.01
C VAL A 295 29.10 0.53 6.38
N LYS A 296 28.64 1.67 5.82
CA LYS A 296 29.15 3.01 6.18
C LYS A 296 28.87 3.35 7.65
N GLU A 297 27.71 2.96 8.17
CA GLU A 297 27.35 3.10 9.59
C GLU A 297 28.13 2.17 10.52
N GLY A 298 28.94 1.24 9.97
CA GLY A 298 29.70 0.27 10.74
C GLY A 298 28.88 -0.87 11.35
N LYS A 299 27.61 -1.02 10.94
CA LYS A 299 26.70 -2.07 11.42
C LYS A 299 26.90 -3.40 10.71
N LEU A 300 27.36 -3.40 9.47
CA LEU A 300 27.70 -4.59 8.66
C LEU A 300 29.20 -4.59 8.33
N LYS A 301 30.02 -5.03 9.29
CA LYS A 301 31.48 -5.08 9.14
C LYS A 301 31.96 -6.36 8.47
N GLU A 302 31.10 -7.35 8.38
CA GLU A 302 31.37 -8.70 7.89
C GLU A 302 31.47 -8.77 6.36
N ILE A 303 30.78 -7.86 5.67
CA ILE A 303 30.73 -7.80 4.22
C ILE A 303 31.93 -7.00 3.69
N SER A 304 32.56 -7.48 2.63
CA SER A 304 33.64 -6.79 1.94
C SER A 304 33.18 -6.12 0.66
N ASP A 305 32.25 -6.73 -0.08
CA ASP A 305 31.72 -6.20 -1.33
C ASP A 305 30.29 -6.70 -1.59
N VAL A 306 29.53 -5.96 -2.39
CA VAL A 306 28.16 -6.30 -2.84
C VAL A 306 28.05 -6.03 -4.32
N ARG A 307 27.64 -7.04 -5.10
CA ARG A 307 27.54 -6.94 -6.56
C ARG A 307 26.20 -7.45 -7.07
N ASP A 308 25.66 -6.76 -8.06
CA ASP A 308 24.58 -7.28 -8.90
C ASP A 308 25.20 -8.07 -10.07
N GLU A 309 25.00 -9.37 -10.06
CA GLU A 309 25.46 -10.31 -11.11
C GLU A 309 24.27 -10.88 -11.88
N THR A 310 23.12 -10.20 -11.85
CA THR A 310 21.90 -10.59 -12.56
C THR A 310 22.10 -10.62 -14.06
N ASP A 311 21.79 -11.74 -14.68
CA ASP A 311 21.92 -11.94 -16.11
C ASP A 311 20.68 -12.62 -16.71
N LEU A 312 20.82 -13.22 -17.91
CA LEU A 312 19.73 -13.93 -18.59
C LEU A 312 19.27 -15.22 -17.87
N SER A 313 20.10 -15.77 -16.97
CA SER A 313 19.76 -16.95 -16.18
C SER A 313 18.88 -16.63 -14.96
N GLY A 314 18.83 -15.36 -14.54
CA GLY A 314 17.98 -14.90 -13.45
C GLY A 314 18.67 -13.89 -12.53
N LEU A 315 17.97 -13.56 -11.43
CA LEU A 315 18.46 -12.69 -10.37
C LEU A 315 19.64 -13.35 -9.64
N ARG A 316 20.73 -12.62 -9.48
CA ARG A 316 21.89 -13.02 -8.70
C ARG A 316 22.52 -11.80 -8.01
N LEU A 317 22.33 -11.70 -6.70
CA LEU A 317 22.91 -10.65 -5.88
C LEU A 317 23.98 -11.30 -4.98
N ALA A 318 25.25 -10.90 -5.16
CA ALA A 318 26.41 -11.50 -4.51
C ALA A 318 26.92 -10.64 -3.36
N PHE A 319 27.13 -11.26 -2.19
CA PHE A 319 27.69 -10.62 -0.99
C PHE A 319 29.01 -11.33 -0.63
N ASP A 320 30.13 -10.68 -0.85
CA ASP A 320 31.45 -11.22 -0.49
C ASP A 320 31.70 -11.03 1.01
N LEU A 321 32.02 -12.12 1.68
CA LEU A 321 32.32 -12.12 3.12
C LEU A 321 33.80 -11.97 3.39
N LYS A 322 34.14 -11.26 4.48
CA LYS A 322 35.49 -11.25 5.02
C LYS A 322 35.85 -12.63 5.57
N LYS A 323 37.15 -12.94 5.61
CA LYS A 323 37.66 -14.22 6.11
C LYS A 323 37.20 -14.50 7.55
N GLY A 324 36.70 -15.72 7.80
CA GLY A 324 36.32 -16.19 9.13
C GLY A 324 34.94 -15.76 9.62
N GLN A 325 34.10 -15.24 8.73
CA GLN A 325 32.70 -14.92 9.06
C GLN A 325 31.80 -16.15 8.87
N ASP A 326 30.78 -16.28 9.73
CA ASP A 326 29.74 -17.28 9.63
C ASP A 326 28.62 -16.77 8.68
N PRO A 327 28.37 -17.45 7.56
CA PRO A 327 27.37 -17.02 6.57
C PRO A 327 25.96 -16.93 7.14
N ASP A 328 25.56 -17.87 8.01
CA ASP A 328 24.21 -17.91 8.57
C ASP A 328 23.99 -16.79 9.57
N ALA A 329 25.00 -16.46 10.38
CA ALA A 329 24.96 -15.31 11.27
C ALA A 329 24.85 -13.99 10.51
N VAL A 330 25.61 -13.86 9.39
CA VAL A 330 25.54 -12.68 8.51
C VAL A 330 24.17 -12.58 7.85
N MET A 331 23.62 -13.69 7.33
CA MET A 331 22.29 -13.68 6.72
C MET A 331 21.19 -13.34 7.72
N ASN A 332 21.24 -13.87 8.94
CA ASN A 332 20.29 -13.50 9.99
C ASN A 332 20.33 -11.99 10.29
N LYS A 333 21.54 -11.41 10.28
CA LYS A 333 21.71 -9.96 10.44
C LYS A 333 21.17 -9.17 9.26
N LEU A 334 21.39 -9.66 8.02
CA LEU A 334 20.84 -9.08 6.80
C LEU A 334 19.31 -9.13 6.77
N PHE A 335 18.68 -10.24 7.16
CA PHE A 335 17.23 -10.36 7.27
C PHE A 335 16.62 -9.37 8.25
N ARG A 336 17.31 -9.02 9.32
CA ARG A 336 16.82 -8.04 10.31
C ARG A 336 16.98 -6.59 9.88
N LEU A 337 18.04 -6.26 9.13
CA LEU A 337 18.46 -4.88 8.86
C LEU A 337 18.16 -4.42 7.43
N THR A 338 17.83 -5.33 6.53
CA THR A 338 17.64 -5.05 5.10
C THR A 338 16.32 -5.61 4.58
N PRO A 339 15.85 -5.17 3.39
CA PRO A 339 14.66 -5.72 2.75
C PRO A 339 14.80 -7.15 2.20
N LEU A 340 15.88 -7.88 2.51
CA LEU A 340 16.00 -9.32 2.22
C LEU A 340 14.97 -10.16 3.00
N GLN A 341 14.42 -9.62 4.08
CA GLN A 341 13.17 -10.05 4.68
C GLN A 341 12.27 -8.85 4.82
N ASP A 342 11.05 -8.94 4.28
CA ASP A 342 10.09 -7.85 4.33
C ASP A 342 8.66 -8.38 4.45
N ASN A 343 7.74 -7.51 4.86
CA ASN A 343 6.33 -7.83 4.99
C ASN A 343 5.57 -7.39 3.74
N PHE A 344 4.89 -8.34 3.09
CA PHE A 344 3.88 -8.02 2.11
C PHE A 344 2.56 -7.74 2.83
N ASN A 345 2.17 -6.46 2.88
CA ASN A 345 0.95 -6.03 3.57
C ASN A 345 -0.26 -6.26 2.68
N CYS A 346 -1.10 -7.23 3.04
CA CYS A 346 -2.33 -7.55 2.33
C CYS A 346 -3.45 -6.54 2.65
N ASN A 347 -4.12 -6.07 1.61
CA ASN A 347 -5.34 -5.27 1.68
C ASN A 347 -6.17 -5.59 0.43
N PHE A 348 -7.05 -6.59 0.52
CA PHE A 348 -7.80 -7.14 -0.62
C PHE A 348 -9.05 -6.31 -0.89
N ASN A 349 -8.85 -5.12 -1.44
CA ASN A 349 -9.91 -4.21 -1.80
C ASN A 349 -10.28 -4.39 -3.28
N VAL A 350 -11.50 -4.88 -3.52
CA VAL A 350 -12.02 -5.25 -4.85
C VAL A 350 -13.33 -4.51 -5.09
N LEU A 351 -13.59 -4.12 -6.33
CA LEU A 351 -14.88 -3.54 -6.72
C LEU A 351 -15.88 -4.65 -7.03
N ILE A 352 -17.03 -4.59 -6.36
CA ILE A 352 -18.19 -5.42 -6.65
C ILE A 352 -19.34 -4.50 -7.08
N ASN A 353 -19.75 -4.60 -8.34
CA ASN A 353 -20.78 -3.72 -8.93
C ASN A 353 -20.45 -2.23 -8.71
N GLY A 354 -19.19 -1.83 -8.91
CA GLY A 354 -18.72 -0.46 -8.74
C GLY A 354 -18.55 0.01 -7.28
N THR A 355 -18.78 -0.85 -6.30
CA THR A 355 -18.61 -0.53 -4.87
C THR A 355 -17.34 -1.18 -4.31
N PRO A 356 -16.41 -0.42 -3.72
CA PRO A 356 -15.22 -0.98 -3.12
C PRO A 356 -15.54 -1.76 -1.84
N ARG A 357 -15.01 -2.98 -1.74
CA ARG A 357 -15.17 -3.85 -0.57
C ARG A 357 -13.83 -4.51 -0.24
N VAL A 358 -13.45 -4.48 1.04
CA VAL A 358 -12.33 -5.27 1.56
C VAL A 358 -12.86 -6.65 1.89
N MET A 359 -12.34 -7.68 1.24
CA MET A 359 -12.87 -9.04 1.31
C MET A 359 -11.76 -10.07 1.50
N GLY A 360 -12.03 -11.11 2.29
CA GLY A 360 -11.16 -12.26 2.40
C GLY A 360 -11.20 -13.17 1.16
N VAL A 361 -10.32 -14.15 1.13
CA VAL A 361 -10.26 -15.14 0.03
C VAL A 361 -11.59 -15.87 -0.15
N TYR A 362 -12.22 -16.30 0.95
CA TYR A 362 -13.53 -16.96 0.92
C TYR A 362 -14.59 -16.11 0.23
N GLU A 363 -14.66 -14.86 0.60
CA GLU A 363 -15.67 -13.93 0.09
C GLU A 363 -15.43 -13.61 -1.39
N ILE A 364 -14.16 -13.40 -1.78
CA ILE A 364 -13.77 -13.17 -3.18
C ILE A 364 -14.10 -14.36 -4.06
N LEU A 365 -13.80 -15.60 -3.63
CA LEU A 365 -14.11 -16.81 -4.39
C LEU A 365 -15.62 -17.04 -4.51
N ASN A 366 -16.38 -16.71 -3.48
CA ASN A 366 -17.85 -16.76 -3.54
C ASN A 366 -18.43 -15.75 -4.52
N GLU A 367 -18.00 -14.47 -4.44
CA GLU A 367 -18.44 -13.42 -5.38
C GLU A 367 -18.05 -13.75 -6.82
N TRP A 368 -16.82 -14.27 -7.03
CA TRP A 368 -16.40 -14.76 -8.35
C TRP A 368 -17.28 -15.90 -8.83
N THR A 369 -17.65 -16.85 -7.96
CA THR A 369 -18.51 -17.98 -8.32
C THR A 369 -19.90 -17.50 -8.76
N VAL A 370 -20.48 -16.52 -8.05
CA VAL A 370 -21.75 -15.89 -8.44
C VAL A 370 -21.62 -15.20 -9.80
N PHE A 371 -20.56 -14.42 -9.99
CA PHE A 371 -20.27 -13.77 -11.27
C PHE A 371 -20.13 -14.80 -12.40
N ARG A 372 -19.34 -15.87 -12.19
CA ARG A 372 -19.12 -16.91 -13.21
C ARG A 372 -20.40 -17.67 -13.55
N ARG A 373 -21.24 -18.01 -12.58
CA ARG A 373 -22.56 -18.62 -12.81
C ARG A 373 -23.39 -17.76 -13.77
N ASN A 374 -23.41 -16.46 -13.56
CA ASN A 374 -24.14 -15.53 -14.44
C ASN A 374 -23.55 -15.53 -15.87
N CYS A 375 -22.22 -15.51 -16.01
CA CYS A 375 -21.59 -15.59 -17.32
C CYS A 375 -21.95 -16.90 -18.05
N VAL A 376 -21.91 -18.05 -17.37
CA VAL A 376 -22.27 -19.35 -17.93
C VAL A 376 -23.74 -19.40 -18.33
N LYS A 377 -24.66 -18.92 -17.46
CA LYS A 377 -26.10 -18.86 -17.78
C LYS A 377 -26.36 -18.00 -19.02
N ARG A 378 -25.74 -16.82 -19.11
CA ARG A 378 -25.90 -15.92 -20.27
C ARG A 378 -25.35 -16.55 -21.54
N ARG A 379 -24.16 -17.17 -21.51
CA ARG A 379 -23.57 -17.91 -22.62
C ARG A 379 -24.52 -19.00 -23.11
N VAL A 380 -24.99 -19.85 -22.19
CA VAL A 380 -25.89 -20.97 -22.54
C VAL A 380 -27.21 -20.44 -23.12
N ALA A 381 -27.76 -19.35 -22.56
CA ALA A 381 -28.97 -18.72 -23.08
C ALA A 381 -28.77 -18.17 -24.51
N PHE A 382 -27.60 -17.56 -24.77
CA PHE A 382 -27.25 -17.09 -26.13
C PHE A 382 -27.15 -18.27 -27.12
N ASP A 383 -26.41 -19.33 -26.75
CA ASP A 383 -26.27 -20.52 -27.59
C ASP A 383 -27.62 -21.21 -27.81
N LEU A 384 -28.47 -21.30 -26.77
CA LEU A 384 -29.82 -21.81 -26.83
C LEU A 384 -30.69 -21.01 -27.82
N LYS A 385 -30.64 -19.68 -27.72
CA LYS A 385 -31.39 -18.78 -28.65
C LYS A 385 -30.97 -19.07 -30.10
N LYS A 386 -29.66 -19.14 -30.36
CA LYS A 386 -29.14 -19.41 -31.72
C LYS A 386 -29.54 -20.80 -32.22
N LYS A 387 -29.56 -21.82 -31.36
CA LYS A 387 -30.00 -23.16 -31.72
C LYS A 387 -31.53 -23.20 -31.98
N LYS A 388 -32.31 -22.51 -31.18
CA LYS A 388 -33.76 -22.40 -31.39
C LYS A 388 -34.09 -21.66 -32.71
N GLU A 389 -33.39 -20.58 -33.03
CA GLU A 389 -33.49 -19.88 -34.32
C GLU A 389 -33.20 -20.86 -35.49
N LYS A 390 -32.12 -21.62 -35.39
CA LYS A 390 -31.74 -22.62 -36.37
C LYS A 390 -32.75 -23.77 -36.49
N LEU A 391 -33.23 -24.29 -35.37
CA LEU A 391 -34.28 -25.32 -35.34
C LEU A 391 -35.56 -24.86 -35.98
N HIS A 392 -35.93 -23.60 -35.73
CA HIS A 392 -37.10 -22.96 -36.30
C HIS A 392 -37.05 -22.96 -37.85
N LEU A 393 -35.90 -22.57 -38.43
CA LEU A 393 -35.66 -22.61 -39.85
C LEU A 393 -35.74 -24.04 -40.41
N LEU A 394 -35.11 -25.01 -39.74
CA LEU A 394 -35.12 -26.43 -40.15
C LEU A 394 -36.53 -27.02 -40.06
N ASN A 395 -37.34 -26.61 -39.12
CA ASN A 395 -38.74 -27.05 -39.02
C ASN A 395 -39.61 -26.55 -40.19
N GLY A 396 -39.37 -25.31 -40.63
CA GLY A 396 -39.99 -24.79 -41.87
C GLY A 396 -39.59 -25.60 -43.10
N LEU A 397 -38.28 -25.86 -43.23
CA LEU A 397 -37.74 -26.69 -44.30
C LEU A 397 -38.34 -28.10 -44.28
N LYS A 398 -38.47 -28.76 -43.11
CA LYS A 398 -39.05 -30.08 -42.96
C LYS A 398 -40.46 -30.15 -43.50
N LYS A 399 -41.32 -29.13 -43.29
CA LYS A 399 -42.68 -29.08 -43.84
C LYS A 399 -42.66 -29.08 -45.36
N ILE A 400 -41.75 -28.31 -45.96
CA ILE A 400 -41.62 -28.25 -47.44
C ILE A 400 -41.04 -29.51 -48.01
N LEU A 401 -40.07 -30.15 -47.34
CA LEU A 401 -39.48 -31.41 -47.80
C LEU A 401 -40.46 -32.60 -47.78
N LEU A 402 -41.61 -32.49 -47.09
CA LEU A 402 -42.69 -33.46 -47.13
C LEU A 402 -43.47 -33.42 -48.47
N ASP A 403 -43.52 -32.24 -49.12
CA ASP A 403 -44.18 -32.07 -50.44
C ASP A 403 -43.39 -31.06 -51.29
N ILE A 404 -42.24 -31.51 -51.78
CA ILE A 404 -41.34 -30.69 -52.60
C ILE A 404 -41.93 -30.33 -53.94
N ASP A 405 -42.66 -31.24 -54.55
CA ASP A 405 -43.26 -30.99 -55.85
C ASP A 405 -44.28 -29.89 -55.79
N TYR A 406 -45.06 -29.82 -54.71
CA TYR A 406 -45.98 -28.71 -54.45
C TYR A 406 -45.24 -27.37 -54.23
N ALA A 407 -44.13 -27.39 -53.50
CA ALA A 407 -43.34 -26.17 -53.33
C ALA A 407 -42.76 -25.65 -54.64
N ILE A 408 -42.19 -26.51 -55.46
CA ILE A 408 -41.63 -26.14 -56.76
C ILE A 408 -42.75 -25.63 -57.69
N LYS A 409 -43.91 -26.29 -57.68
CA LYS A 409 -45.06 -25.84 -58.43
C LYS A 409 -45.53 -24.44 -58.02
N LEU A 410 -45.66 -24.19 -56.73
CA LEU A 410 -46.09 -22.92 -56.16
C LEU A 410 -45.12 -21.79 -56.51
N ILE A 411 -43.82 -22.01 -56.45
CA ILE A 411 -42.80 -21.01 -56.86
C ILE A 411 -42.86 -20.75 -58.36
N ARG A 412 -43.05 -21.77 -59.20
CA ARG A 412 -43.12 -21.61 -60.65
C ARG A 412 -44.39 -20.94 -61.16
N GLU A 413 -45.53 -21.12 -60.48
CA GLU A 413 -46.82 -20.53 -60.83
C GLU A 413 -47.01 -19.12 -60.23
N THR A 414 -46.05 -18.59 -59.43
CA THR A 414 -46.05 -17.25 -58.91
C THR A 414 -45.54 -16.29 -59.98
N ASP A 415 -46.30 -15.24 -60.28
CA ASP A 415 -46.00 -14.28 -61.36
C ASP A 415 -44.95 -13.25 -60.94
N GLU A 416 -44.99 -12.78 -59.69
CA GLU A 416 -44.04 -11.77 -59.13
C GLU A 416 -43.13 -12.38 -58.08
N GLU A 417 -41.81 -12.02 -58.09
CA GLU A 417 -40.81 -12.46 -57.13
C GLU A 417 -41.19 -12.10 -55.69
N SER A 418 -41.84 -10.93 -55.50
CA SER A 418 -42.31 -10.45 -54.20
C SER A 418 -43.41 -11.29 -53.57
N GLU A 419 -44.15 -12.08 -54.38
CA GLU A 419 -45.23 -12.93 -53.89
C GLU A 419 -44.80 -14.36 -53.58
N VAL A 420 -43.56 -14.78 -53.92
CA VAL A 420 -43.07 -16.12 -53.67
C VAL A 420 -43.08 -16.45 -52.17
N VAL A 421 -42.58 -15.56 -51.33
CA VAL A 421 -42.54 -15.75 -49.87
C VAL A 421 -43.94 -15.81 -49.27
N PRO A 422 -44.88 -14.84 -49.53
CA PRO A 422 -46.26 -14.94 -49.09
C PRO A 422 -46.99 -16.23 -49.55
N ASN A 423 -46.76 -16.69 -50.78
CA ASN A 423 -47.38 -17.90 -51.30
C ASN A 423 -46.87 -19.16 -50.59
N LEU A 424 -45.56 -19.23 -50.29
CA LEU A 424 -44.98 -20.31 -49.49
C LEU A 424 -45.53 -20.30 -48.08
N MET A 425 -45.69 -19.13 -47.45
CA MET A 425 -46.28 -19.01 -46.13
C MET A 425 -47.69 -19.59 -46.07
N ILE A 426 -48.53 -19.25 -47.01
CA ILE A 426 -49.92 -19.70 -47.09
C ILE A 426 -49.97 -21.19 -47.42
N GLY A 427 -49.19 -21.64 -48.43
CA GLY A 427 -49.20 -23.04 -48.91
C GLY A 427 -48.74 -24.09 -47.89
N PHE A 428 -47.79 -23.71 -47.02
CA PHE A 428 -47.18 -24.66 -46.05
C PHE A 428 -47.48 -24.30 -44.59
N GLY A 429 -48.15 -23.18 -44.32
CA GLY A 429 -48.41 -22.71 -42.94
C GLY A 429 -47.10 -22.46 -42.18
N ILE A 430 -46.18 -21.78 -42.84
CA ILE A 430 -44.88 -21.34 -42.29
C ILE A 430 -44.83 -19.85 -42.17
N ASP A 431 -43.95 -19.30 -41.33
CA ASP A 431 -43.74 -17.88 -41.20
C ASP A 431 -42.79 -17.33 -42.27
N GLU A 432 -42.69 -15.97 -42.31
CA GLU A 432 -41.90 -15.24 -43.31
C GLU A 432 -40.43 -15.67 -43.30
N VAL A 433 -39.81 -15.77 -42.09
CA VAL A 433 -38.39 -16.12 -41.92
C VAL A 433 -38.11 -17.55 -42.41
N GLN A 434 -39.03 -18.48 -42.18
CA GLN A 434 -38.96 -19.86 -42.68
C GLN A 434 -39.18 -19.90 -44.21
N ALA A 435 -40.12 -19.14 -44.74
CA ALA A 435 -40.40 -19.10 -46.15
C ALA A 435 -39.26 -18.49 -46.97
N GLU A 436 -38.66 -17.41 -46.48
CA GLU A 436 -37.48 -16.79 -47.08
C GLU A 436 -36.26 -17.73 -47.08
N TYR A 437 -35.98 -18.38 -45.95
CA TYR A 437 -34.90 -19.42 -45.86
C TYR A 437 -35.09 -20.53 -46.88
N VAL A 438 -36.32 -20.95 -47.12
CA VAL A 438 -36.63 -22.00 -48.07
C VAL A 438 -36.54 -21.51 -49.51
N ALA A 439 -37.01 -20.30 -49.81
CA ALA A 439 -36.93 -19.68 -51.16
C ALA A 439 -35.48 -19.57 -51.65
N GLU A 440 -34.53 -19.34 -50.72
CA GLU A 440 -33.10 -19.25 -51.03
C GLU A 440 -32.38 -20.59 -51.17
N ILE A 441 -33.05 -21.75 -50.98
CA ILE A 441 -32.40 -23.05 -51.04
C ILE A 441 -31.97 -23.35 -52.50
N LYS A 442 -30.70 -23.71 -52.63
CA LYS A 442 -30.15 -24.12 -53.94
C LYS A 442 -30.76 -25.45 -54.38
N LEU A 443 -31.23 -25.57 -55.64
CA LEU A 443 -31.84 -26.76 -56.21
C LEU A 443 -31.04 -28.06 -55.98
N ARG A 444 -29.71 -27.99 -55.98
CA ARG A 444 -28.84 -29.14 -55.69
C ARG A 444 -29.00 -29.70 -54.25
N HIS A 445 -29.59 -28.92 -53.34
CA HIS A 445 -29.84 -29.32 -51.97
C HIS A 445 -31.21 -30.01 -51.77
N ILE A 446 -31.96 -30.20 -52.82
CA ILE A 446 -33.26 -30.90 -52.82
C ILE A 446 -33.07 -32.39 -53.16
N ASN A 447 -32.01 -33.02 -52.67
CA ASN A 447 -31.76 -34.45 -52.88
C ASN A 447 -31.99 -35.26 -51.57
N ARG A 448 -32.17 -36.56 -51.72
CA ARG A 448 -32.49 -37.47 -50.62
C ARG A 448 -31.43 -37.45 -49.52
N GLU A 449 -30.16 -37.33 -49.86
CA GLU A 449 -29.04 -37.29 -48.87
C GLU A 449 -29.13 -36.01 -48.03
N TYR A 450 -29.34 -34.86 -48.64
CA TYR A 450 -29.50 -33.58 -47.93
C TYR A 450 -30.71 -33.60 -46.99
N ILE A 451 -31.84 -34.18 -47.41
CA ILE A 451 -33.06 -34.32 -46.61
C ILE A 451 -32.77 -35.16 -45.35
N LEU A 452 -32.18 -36.33 -45.54
CA LEU A 452 -31.83 -37.23 -44.42
C LEU A 452 -30.87 -36.53 -43.43
N LYS A 453 -29.85 -35.86 -43.94
CA LYS A 453 -28.89 -35.11 -43.13
C LYS A 453 -29.58 -33.97 -42.31
N ARG A 454 -30.50 -33.22 -42.90
CA ARG A 454 -31.24 -32.19 -42.19
C ARG A 454 -32.22 -32.73 -41.18
N THR A 455 -32.84 -33.85 -41.42
CA THR A 455 -33.72 -34.52 -40.46
C THR A 455 -32.92 -34.99 -39.24
N GLN A 456 -31.72 -35.55 -39.45
CA GLN A 456 -30.85 -35.93 -38.37
C GLN A 456 -30.37 -34.72 -37.58
N GLU A 457 -29.94 -33.63 -38.27
CA GLU A 457 -29.53 -32.41 -37.66
C GLU A 457 -30.65 -31.80 -36.79
N THR A 458 -31.90 -31.88 -37.22
CA THR A 458 -33.06 -31.41 -36.45
C THR A 458 -33.19 -32.20 -35.13
N ALA A 459 -33.12 -33.54 -35.20
CA ALA A 459 -33.21 -34.37 -34.00
C ALA A 459 -32.03 -34.17 -33.01
N ASP A 460 -30.84 -33.90 -33.54
CA ASP A 460 -29.68 -33.62 -32.72
C ASP A 460 -29.81 -32.23 -32.05
N LEU A 461 -30.29 -31.21 -32.77
CA LEU A 461 -30.58 -29.88 -32.25
C LEU A 461 -31.66 -29.91 -31.16
N GLU A 462 -32.71 -30.70 -31.32
CA GLU A 462 -33.77 -30.85 -30.31
C GLU A 462 -33.20 -31.39 -29.00
N LYS A 463 -32.30 -32.36 -29.07
CA LYS A 463 -31.61 -32.91 -27.88
C LYS A 463 -30.69 -31.89 -27.24
N GLU A 464 -29.90 -31.15 -28.05
CA GLU A 464 -29.00 -30.13 -27.56
C GLU A 464 -29.78 -28.97 -26.91
N ILE A 465 -30.93 -28.57 -27.47
CA ILE A 465 -31.82 -27.55 -26.89
C ILE A 465 -32.37 -28.03 -25.55
N ALA A 466 -32.88 -29.26 -25.47
CA ALA A 466 -33.39 -29.81 -24.22
C ALA A 466 -32.29 -29.91 -23.15
N ASP A 467 -31.05 -30.27 -23.52
CA ASP A 467 -29.90 -30.27 -22.61
C ASP A 467 -29.55 -28.87 -22.10
N MET A 468 -29.57 -27.84 -22.98
CA MET A 468 -29.31 -26.47 -22.59
C MET A 468 -30.43 -25.90 -21.72
N GLU A 469 -31.67 -26.22 -21.97
CA GLU A 469 -32.82 -25.84 -21.11
C GLU A 469 -32.72 -26.44 -19.73
N ASP A 470 -32.29 -27.72 -19.62
CA ASP A 470 -32.03 -28.40 -18.36
C ASP A 470 -30.84 -27.75 -17.61
N ILE A 471 -29.75 -27.39 -18.33
CA ILE A 471 -28.63 -26.63 -17.73
C ILE A 471 -29.12 -25.31 -17.12
N LEU A 472 -29.94 -24.53 -17.84
CA LEU A 472 -30.46 -23.25 -17.33
C LEU A 472 -31.40 -23.40 -16.15
N GLY A 473 -32.16 -24.50 -16.08
CA GLY A 473 -33.10 -24.80 -15.00
C GLY A 473 -32.45 -25.44 -13.76
N ASN A 474 -31.20 -25.96 -13.89
CA ASN A 474 -30.55 -26.72 -12.82
C ASN A 474 -29.20 -26.12 -12.44
N GLU A 475 -29.14 -25.45 -11.29
CA GLU A 475 -27.90 -24.81 -10.79
C GLU A 475 -26.75 -25.79 -10.58
N ASN A 476 -27.02 -27.04 -10.20
CA ASN A 476 -26.00 -28.06 -10.03
C ASN A 476 -25.29 -28.38 -11.37
N ARG A 477 -26.03 -28.33 -12.48
CA ARG A 477 -25.45 -28.51 -13.83
C ARG A 477 -24.55 -27.35 -14.20
N VAL A 478 -24.96 -26.10 -13.90
CA VAL A 478 -24.12 -24.90 -14.08
C VAL A 478 -22.85 -25.02 -13.26
N ASN A 479 -22.98 -25.40 -12.00
CA ASN A 479 -21.81 -25.63 -11.12
C ASN A 479 -20.87 -26.70 -11.68
N LYS A 480 -21.42 -27.80 -12.21
CA LYS A 480 -20.60 -28.85 -12.82
C LYS A 480 -19.80 -28.35 -14.01
N LEU A 481 -20.40 -27.54 -14.89
CA LEU A 481 -19.68 -26.91 -16.01
C LEU A 481 -18.52 -26.05 -15.53
N ILE A 482 -18.72 -25.22 -14.49
CA ILE A 482 -17.67 -24.38 -13.92
C ILE A 482 -16.56 -25.24 -13.32
N ILE A 483 -16.89 -26.29 -12.60
CA ILE A 483 -15.92 -27.21 -12.01
C ILE A 483 -15.06 -27.88 -13.11
N ASP A 484 -15.69 -28.33 -14.18
CA ASP A 484 -14.98 -28.98 -15.28
C ASP A 484 -14.08 -27.98 -16.03
N GLU A 485 -14.52 -26.74 -16.21
CA GLU A 485 -13.71 -25.65 -16.75
C GLU A 485 -12.49 -25.34 -15.88
N LEU A 486 -12.67 -25.22 -14.55
CA LEU A 486 -11.57 -25.00 -13.62
C LEU A 486 -10.53 -26.13 -13.63
N ARG A 487 -10.97 -27.39 -13.75
CA ARG A 487 -10.07 -28.55 -13.89
C ARG A 487 -9.28 -28.51 -15.20
N GLU A 488 -9.93 -28.15 -16.30
CA GLU A 488 -9.27 -28.01 -17.60
C GLU A 488 -8.19 -26.92 -17.54
N ILE A 489 -8.50 -25.76 -16.96
CA ILE A 489 -7.59 -24.62 -16.82
C ILE A 489 -6.41 -24.98 -15.92
N SER A 490 -6.67 -25.59 -14.77
CA SER A 490 -5.62 -26.05 -13.85
C SER A 490 -4.68 -27.05 -14.54
N LYS A 491 -5.22 -28.00 -15.31
CA LYS A 491 -4.41 -28.98 -16.06
C LYS A 491 -3.58 -28.32 -17.18
N LYS A 492 -4.14 -27.30 -17.86
CA LYS A 492 -3.52 -26.69 -19.04
C LYS A 492 -2.47 -25.65 -18.70
N TYR A 493 -2.70 -24.87 -17.64
CA TYR A 493 -1.89 -23.70 -17.29
C TYR A 493 -1.29 -23.77 -15.90
N GLY A 494 -1.61 -24.79 -15.09
CA GLY A 494 -1.06 -24.97 -13.76
C GLY A 494 0.46 -25.07 -13.78
N GLN A 495 1.10 -24.43 -12.82
CA GLN A 495 2.56 -24.42 -12.64
C GLN A 495 2.90 -24.86 -11.22
N PRO A 496 4.08 -25.46 -11.02
CA PRO A 496 4.59 -25.68 -9.67
C PRO A 496 4.69 -24.38 -8.91
N ARG A 497 4.52 -24.46 -7.60
CA ARG A 497 4.69 -23.33 -6.69
C ARG A 497 6.12 -22.81 -6.77
N ARG A 498 6.29 -21.49 -6.78
CA ARG A 498 7.60 -20.82 -6.76
C ARG A 498 8.03 -20.42 -5.36
N THR A 499 7.07 -20.02 -4.53
CA THR A 499 7.33 -19.60 -3.15
C THR A 499 7.17 -20.78 -2.20
N MET A 500 8.16 -21.01 -1.36
CA MET A 500 8.18 -22.10 -0.37
C MET A 500 7.80 -21.58 1.02
N PHE A 501 7.56 -22.49 1.97
CA PHE A 501 7.21 -22.17 3.36
C PHE A 501 8.34 -22.55 4.29
N LEU A 502 8.60 -21.67 5.26
CA LEU A 502 9.45 -21.93 6.41
C LEU A 502 8.54 -22.06 7.64
N TYR A 503 8.50 -23.25 8.19
CA TYR A 503 7.86 -23.56 9.45
C TYR A 503 8.92 -23.50 10.56
N ASP A 504 8.55 -23.12 11.78
CA ASP A 504 9.42 -23.12 12.95
C ASP A 504 10.73 -22.32 12.79
N VAL A 505 10.62 -21.14 12.20
CA VAL A 505 11.74 -20.21 12.25
C VAL A 505 11.84 -19.76 13.72
N GLU A 506 12.78 -20.32 14.48
CA GLU A 506 13.22 -19.71 15.72
C GLU A 506 13.60 -18.27 15.37
N GLU A 507 12.75 -17.30 15.70
CA GLU A 507 13.20 -15.93 15.82
C GLU A 507 14.26 -16.01 16.91
N SER A 508 15.53 -16.12 16.49
CA SER A 508 16.65 -16.11 17.42
C SER A 508 16.37 -14.95 18.39
N VAL A 509 16.13 -15.34 19.64
CA VAL A 509 15.91 -14.47 20.79
C VAL A 509 16.77 -13.25 20.59
N ASP A 510 16.19 -12.07 20.73
CA ASP A 510 16.89 -10.80 20.70
C ASP A 510 18.31 -11.01 21.23
N ILE A 511 19.26 -11.14 20.29
CA ILE A 511 20.62 -10.75 20.63
C ILE A 511 20.43 -9.26 20.86
N ALA A 512 20.28 -8.89 22.12
CA ALA A 512 20.31 -7.51 22.55
C ALA A 512 21.40 -6.87 21.69
N GLU A 513 21.07 -5.85 20.91
CA GLU A 513 22.08 -5.07 20.22
C GLU A 513 23.16 -4.84 21.29
N GLU A 514 24.32 -5.50 21.16
CA GLU A 514 25.44 -5.04 21.97
C GLU A 514 25.51 -3.56 21.62
N PRO A 515 25.34 -2.68 22.61
CA PRO A 515 25.42 -1.27 22.35
C PRO A 515 26.78 -1.08 21.71
N VAL A 516 26.79 -0.72 20.43
CA VAL A 516 28.03 -0.30 19.78
C VAL A 516 28.56 0.75 20.73
N LYS A 517 29.66 0.46 21.41
CA LYS A 517 30.32 1.43 22.28
C LYS A 517 30.86 2.51 21.37
N LEU A 518 29.95 3.39 20.98
CA LEU A 518 30.29 4.63 20.29
C LEU A 518 31.14 5.40 21.31
N GLY A 519 32.38 5.73 20.93
CA GLY A 519 33.28 6.44 21.80
C GLY A 519 32.68 7.75 22.33
N PRO A 520 33.31 8.34 23.38
CA PRO A 520 32.84 9.61 23.92
C PRO A 520 32.91 10.70 22.86
N VAL A 521 31.89 11.56 22.83
CA VAL A 521 31.80 12.76 21.98
C VAL A 521 31.44 13.96 22.85
N ASN A 522 31.91 15.14 22.45
CA ASN A 522 31.53 16.39 23.10
C ASN A 522 30.38 17.00 22.31
N ILE A 523 29.29 17.30 22.99
CA ILE A 523 28.16 18.01 22.39
C ILE A 523 27.99 19.40 22.97
N PHE A 524 27.50 20.31 22.14
CA PHE A 524 27.29 21.71 22.48
C PHE A 524 25.94 22.16 21.92
N LEU A 525 25.15 22.82 22.74
CA LEU A 525 23.89 23.45 22.33
C LEU A 525 23.96 24.97 22.59
N THR A 526 23.57 25.75 21.60
CA THR A 526 23.53 27.24 21.76
C THR A 526 22.11 27.69 22.08
N ARG A 527 21.97 28.93 22.59
CA ARG A 527 20.69 29.56 22.92
C ARG A 527 19.76 29.68 21.69
N GLU A 528 20.33 29.98 20.53
CA GLU A 528 19.61 30.08 19.27
C GLU A 528 19.25 28.71 18.65
N GLY A 529 19.60 27.57 19.32
CA GLY A 529 19.24 26.23 18.91
C GLY A 529 20.20 25.57 17.91
N TYR A 530 21.46 26.00 17.85
CA TYR A 530 22.50 25.30 17.10
C TYR A 530 23.15 24.22 17.93
N PHE A 531 23.29 23.04 17.36
CA PHE A 531 23.86 21.85 18.01
C PHE A 531 25.11 21.40 17.28
N LYS A 532 26.14 21.03 18.05
CA LYS A 532 27.42 20.50 17.52
C LYS A 532 27.78 19.21 18.24
N LYS A 533 28.20 18.21 17.48
CA LYS A 533 28.83 16.99 17.97
C LYS A 533 30.29 16.99 17.52
N ILE A 534 31.21 16.96 18.44
CA ILE A 534 32.64 17.13 18.17
C ILE A 534 33.38 15.98 18.84
N THR A 535 34.25 15.29 18.09
CA THR A 535 35.12 14.24 18.70
C THR A 535 36.13 14.87 19.65
N PRO A 536 36.56 14.16 20.73
CA PRO A 536 37.56 14.64 21.66
C PRO A 536 38.87 15.02 20.96
N GLN A 537 39.23 14.32 19.88
CA GLN A 537 40.44 14.61 19.10
C GLN A 537 40.28 15.96 18.34
N SER A 538 39.13 16.19 17.68
CA SER A 538 38.87 17.44 16.98
C SER A 538 38.81 18.64 17.92
N LEU A 539 38.24 18.48 19.12
CA LEU A 539 38.13 19.53 20.12
C LEU A 539 39.52 19.94 20.68
N ARG A 540 40.46 18.98 20.86
CA ARG A 540 41.84 19.25 21.26
C ARG A 540 42.63 20.07 20.25
N MET A 541 42.29 19.96 18.96
CA MET A 541 42.98 20.69 17.88
C MET A 541 42.53 22.14 17.75
N SER A 542 41.26 22.44 18.07
CA SER A 542 40.71 23.82 18.05
C SER A 542 39.49 23.90 18.98
N ASN A 543 39.61 24.76 19.99
CA ASN A 543 38.53 25.01 20.96
C ASN A 543 37.79 26.34 20.70
N GLN A 544 38.03 26.95 19.52
CA GLN A 544 37.37 28.20 19.17
C GLN A 544 36.06 27.90 18.44
N HIS A 545 34.95 28.09 19.17
CA HIS A 545 33.61 27.85 18.63
C HIS A 545 33.13 29.02 17.76
N LYS A 546 32.69 28.73 16.54
CA LYS A 546 31.96 29.68 15.71
C LYS A 546 30.50 29.71 16.17
N LEU A 547 30.03 30.85 16.65
CA LEU A 547 28.65 31.14 17.07
C LEU A 547 28.03 32.18 16.14
N LYS A 548 26.70 32.28 16.16
CA LYS A 548 25.96 33.39 15.56
C LYS A 548 26.19 34.65 16.38
N GLU A 549 26.01 35.82 15.80
CA GLU A 549 26.13 37.09 16.49
C GLU A 549 25.14 37.15 17.68
N ASN A 550 25.64 37.41 18.87
CA ASN A 550 24.90 37.43 20.15
C ASN A 550 24.38 36.09 20.64
N ASP A 551 24.86 34.96 20.08
CA ASP A 551 24.52 33.60 20.55
C ASP A 551 25.56 33.09 21.55
N GLU A 552 25.15 32.24 22.50
CA GLU A 552 26.02 31.65 23.50
C GLU A 552 25.72 30.16 23.69
N ILE A 553 26.73 29.41 24.17
CA ILE A 553 26.57 27.98 24.49
C ILE A 553 25.85 27.88 25.83
N ILE A 554 24.65 27.29 25.82
CA ILE A 554 23.83 27.05 27.01
C ILE A 554 24.00 25.65 27.59
N TRP A 555 24.52 24.72 26.80
CA TRP A 555 24.81 23.36 27.26
C TRP A 555 26.09 22.83 26.61
N SER A 556 26.95 22.20 27.40
CA SER A 556 28.14 21.53 26.90
C SER A 556 28.49 20.34 27.79
N GLY A 557 28.94 19.23 27.21
CA GLY A 557 29.34 18.05 27.95
C GLY A 557 29.88 16.94 27.08
N GLU A 558 30.66 16.05 27.71
CA GLU A 558 31.07 14.78 27.09
C GLU A 558 29.99 13.75 27.36
N VAL A 559 29.54 13.06 26.31
CA VAL A 559 28.46 12.07 26.34
C VAL A 559 28.85 10.84 25.52
N ASN A 560 28.18 9.73 25.73
CA ASN A 560 28.30 8.57 24.85
C ASN A 560 27.72 8.91 23.45
N GLY A 561 28.42 8.59 22.38
CA GLY A 561 27.96 8.83 21.03
C GLY A 561 26.62 8.16 20.65
N GLY A 562 26.13 7.23 21.48
CA GLY A 562 24.83 6.56 21.36
C GLY A 562 23.71 7.15 22.22
N ALA A 563 24.00 8.19 23.05
CA ALA A 563 23.03 8.78 23.97
C ALA A 563 21.78 9.33 23.23
N GLU A 564 20.63 9.25 23.89
CA GLU A 564 19.40 9.90 23.42
C GLU A 564 19.35 11.34 23.93
N LEU A 565 18.85 12.23 23.06
CA LEU A 565 18.72 13.66 23.29
C LEU A 565 17.24 14.02 23.29
N LEU A 566 16.78 14.72 24.35
CA LEU A 566 15.42 15.20 24.52
C LEU A 566 15.44 16.73 24.56
N PHE A 567 14.91 17.37 23.54
CA PHE A 567 14.80 18.84 23.45
C PHE A 567 13.40 19.26 23.90
N PHE A 568 13.31 19.91 25.07
CA PHE A 568 12.08 20.48 25.59
C PHE A 568 11.91 21.90 25.06
N THR A 569 10.68 22.25 24.68
CA THR A 569 10.36 23.52 24.04
C THR A 569 9.36 24.34 24.86
N ASP A 570 9.31 25.65 24.59
CA ASP A 570 8.37 26.63 25.18
C ASP A 570 6.89 26.35 24.83
N ARG A 571 6.61 25.40 23.91
CA ARG A 571 5.26 24.93 23.54
C ARG A 571 4.82 23.65 24.30
N HIS A 572 5.42 23.34 25.44
CA HIS A 572 5.12 22.14 26.25
C HIS A 572 5.27 20.82 25.45
N GLN A 573 6.26 20.80 24.55
CA GLN A 573 6.59 19.67 23.70
C GLN A 573 8.00 19.19 24.01
N VAL A 574 8.27 17.90 23.69
CA VAL A 574 9.64 17.37 23.70
C VAL A 574 9.90 16.62 22.39
N TYR A 575 11.05 16.92 21.79
CA TYR A 575 11.52 16.26 20.59
C TYR A 575 12.67 15.33 20.95
N LYS A 576 12.55 14.08 20.51
CA LYS A 576 13.50 12.99 20.79
C LYS A 576 14.31 12.69 19.56
N THR A 577 15.62 12.51 19.75
CA THR A 577 16.56 12.13 18.70
C THR A 577 17.76 11.43 19.36
N ARG A 578 18.64 10.83 18.58
CA ARG A 578 19.87 10.22 19.07
C ARG A 578 21.07 11.07 18.69
N CYS A 579 22.11 11.00 19.49
CA CYS A 579 23.37 11.64 19.16
C CYS A 579 23.96 11.12 17.83
N THR A 580 23.61 9.89 17.42
CA THR A 580 23.96 9.31 16.12
C THR A 580 23.27 9.98 14.92
N ASP A 581 22.16 10.71 15.14
CA ASP A 581 21.40 11.39 14.06
C ASP A 581 22.12 12.70 13.62
N PHE A 582 23.22 13.04 14.27
CA PHE A 582 24.04 14.25 14.00
C PHE A 582 25.41 13.86 13.50
N ASP A 583 25.86 14.54 12.46
CA ASP A 583 27.21 14.38 11.92
C ASP A 583 28.26 14.97 12.86
N GLU A 584 29.46 14.38 12.84
CA GLU A 584 30.60 14.94 13.55
C GLU A 584 31.06 16.24 12.87
N THR A 585 31.17 17.31 13.66
CA THR A 585 31.52 18.63 13.19
C THR A 585 32.83 19.14 13.83
N LYS A 586 33.31 20.31 13.38
CA LYS A 586 34.43 21.03 14.00
C LYS A 586 33.92 22.22 14.81
N ALA A 587 34.67 22.66 15.80
CA ALA A 587 34.31 23.86 16.58
C ALA A 587 34.10 25.11 15.68
N SER A 588 34.85 25.23 14.59
CA SER A 588 34.79 26.34 13.64
C SER A 588 33.57 26.36 12.71
N VAL A 589 32.66 25.38 12.80
CA VAL A 589 31.42 25.30 12.02
C VAL A 589 30.23 25.69 12.90
N MET A 590 29.14 26.21 12.31
CA MET A 590 27.91 26.59 13.07
C MET A 590 27.20 25.41 13.73
N GLY A 591 27.27 24.22 13.11
CA GLY A 591 26.53 23.03 13.53
C GLY A 591 25.13 22.96 12.93
N ASP A 592 24.35 21.97 13.41
CA ASP A 592 22.96 21.72 12.97
C ASP A 592 21.99 22.67 13.67
N TYR A 593 21.07 23.28 12.92
CA TYR A 593 19.99 24.05 13.50
C TYR A 593 18.82 23.12 13.87
N ILE A 594 18.64 22.86 15.17
CA ILE A 594 17.72 21.87 15.72
C ILE A 594 16.25 22.11 15.31
N PRO A 595 15.70 23.34 15.39
CA PRO A 595 14.32 23.56 15.00
C PRO A 595 14.00 23.12 13.57
N ALA A 596 14.88 23.41 12.62
CA ALA A 596 14.71 22.96 11.23
C ALA A 596 14.93 21.45 11.07
N LYS A 597 15.92 20.88 11.74
CA LYS A 597 16.28 19.45 11.62
C LYS A 597 15.22 18.54 12.23
N LEU A 598 14.59 18.93 13.32
CA LEU A 598 13.57 18.14 14.01
C LEU A 598 12.13 18.54 13.66
N GLY A 599 11.94 19.59 12.84
CA GLY A 599 10.64 20.04 12.38
C GLY A 599 9.80 20.67 13.50
N PHE A 600 10.34 21.66 14.18
CA PHE A 600 9.62 22.43 15.19
C PHE A 600 8.49 23.25 14.56
N ASP A 601 7.48 23.56 15.36
CA ASP A 601 6.41 24.46 14.95
C ASP A 601 6.94 25.91 14.81
N ASP A 602 6.30 26.75 14.00
CA ASP A 602 6.75 28.14 13.79
C ASP A 602 6.84 28.92 15.10
N GLY A 603 8.02 29.51 15.36
CA GLY A 603 8.29 30.27 16.55
C GLY A 603 8.46 29.47 17.83
N GLU A 604 8.67 28.15 17.73
CA GLU A 604 8.97 27.28 18.87
C GLU A 604 10.48 27.29 19.17
N SER A 605 10.86 27.41 20.44
CA SER A 605 12.26 27.50 20.89
C SER A 605 12.59 26.46 21.95
N ILE A 606 13.89 26.08 22.01
CA ILE A 606 14.40 25.12 23.01
C ILE A 606 14.56 25.84 24.35
N ILE A 607 14.01 25.27 25.41
CA ILE A 607 14.15 25.76 26.77
C ILE A 607 15.06 24.87 27.63
N PHE A 608 15.18 23.57 27.29
CA PHE A 608 15.99 22.61 28.05
C PHE A 608 16.37 21.42 27.17
N MET A 609 17.56 20.87 27.39
CA MET A 609 18.01 19.61 26.78
C MET A 609 18.37 18.61 27.85
N ALA A 610 17.74 17.43 27.83
CA ALA A 610 18.14 16.28 28.62
C ALA A 610 18.93 15.29 27.74
N VAL A 611 19.97 14.71 28.33
CA VAL A 611 20.79 13.66 27.71
C VAL A 611 20.71 12.43 28.58
N THR A 612 20.39 11.29 27.98
CA THR A 612 20.26 10.01 28.73
C THR A 612 20.78 8.82 27.93
N GLU A 613 21.21 7.80 28.62
CA GLU A 613 21.62 6.51 28.04
C GLU A 613 20.60 5.42 28.37
N ASP A 614 19.93 5.51 29.51
CA ASP A 614 19.08 4.42 30.05
C ASP A 614 17.78 4.91 30.72
N TYR A 615 17.47 6.21 30.59
CA TYR A 615 16.29 6.86 31.20
C TYR A 615 16.16 6.70 32.72
N SER A 616 17.27 6.45 33.45
CA SER A 616 17.29 6.26 34.90
C SER A 616 17.15 7.57 35.67
N GLU A 617 17.35 8.71 35.02
CA GLU A 617 17.28 10.03 35.63
C GLU A 617 15.84 10.44 35.91
N THR A 618 15.70 11.52 36.66
CA THR A 618 14.41 12.14 37.00
C THR A 618 14.41 13.62 36.61
N LEU A 619 13.35 14.04 35.90
CA LEU A 619 13.12 15.44 35.55
C LEU A 619 12.38 16.14 36.69
N VAL A 620 12.93 17.28 37.16
CA VAL A 620 12.31 18.13 38.17
C VAL A 620 11.96 19.46 37.54
N THR A 621 10.69 19.88 37.66
CA THR A 621 10.19 21.13 37.11
C THR A 621 9.61 22.01 38.21
N PHE A 622 9.89 23.32 38.15
CA PHE A 622 9.38 24.32 39.06
C PHE A 622 8.51 25.32 38.32
N TYR A 623 7.39 25.70 38.94
CA TYR A 623 6.42 26.56 38.32
C TYR A 623 6.21 27.85 39.12
N ARG A 624 5.82 28.93 38.45
CA ARG A 624 5.63 30.26 39.00
C ARG A 624 4.66 30.31 40.21
N ASN A 625 3.72 29.34 40.23
CA ASN A 625 2.79 29.21 41.37
C ASN A 625 3.41 28.52 42.61
N GLY A 626 4.71 28.22 42.63
CA GLY A 626 5.43 27.61 43.74
C GLY A 626 5.27 26.07 43.84
N LYS A 627 4.76 25.45 42.83
CA LYS A 627 4.68 23.99 42.72
C LYS A 627 5.97 23.40 42.12
N CYS A 628 6.22 22.15 42.48
CA CYS A 628 7.31 21.33 41.94
C CYS A 628 6.76 20.00 41.47
N ALA A 629 7.11 19.57 40.28
CA ALA A 629 6.82 18.24 39.79
C ALA A 629 8.13 17.44 39.63
N LYS A 630 8.07 16.17 39.96
CA LYS A 630 9.15 15.20 39.83
C LYS A 630 8.66 14.06 38.94
N VAL A 631 9.23 13.90 37.75
CA VAL A 631 8.79 12.96 36.73
C VAL A 631 9.96 12.06 36.33
N PRO A 632 9.88 10.72 36.50
CA PRO A 632 10.91 9.82 36.02
C PRO A 632 11.12 9.99 34.51
N LEU A 633 12.35 10.04 34.05
CA LEU A 633 12.66 10.24 32.62
C LEU A 633 12.15 9.08 31.76
N SER A 634 11.99 7.87 32.36
CA SER A 634 11.34 6.71 31.74
C SER A 634 9.91 6.99 31.23
N SER A 635 9.22 8.01 31.78
CA SER A 635 7.90 8.46 31.28
C SER A 635 7.98 9.06 29.87
N TYR A 636 9.15 9.43 29.40
CA TYR A 636 9.42 9.94 28.04
C TYR A 636 9.96 8.87 27.10
N GLU A 637 10.25 7.67 27.60
CA GLU A 637 10.64 6.54 26.79
C GLU A 637 9.44 6.08 25.91
N THR A 638 9.69 5.76 24.63
CA THR A 638 8.65 5.30 23.70
C THR A 638 9.11 4.02 23.02
N LYS A 639 8.25 3.01 22.99
CA LYS A 639 8.48 1.75 22.26
C LYS A 639 8.47 1.90 20.74
N THR A 640 8.02 3.03 20.23
CA THR A 640 7.92 3.35 18.80
C THR A 640 8.86 4.49 18.43
N LYS A 641 9.25 4.60 17.16
CA LYS A 641 10.09 5.70 16.64
C LYS A 641 9.38 7.08 16.66
N ARG A 642 8.53 7.33 17.64
CA ARG A 642 7.82 8.60 17.79
C ARG A 642 8.78 9.68 18.29
N ARG A 643 9.07 10.65 17.43
CA ARG A 643 10.04 11.72 17.68
C ARG A 643 9.48 12.90 18.49
N LYS A 644 8.19 13.21 18.40
CA LYS A 644 7.52 14.35 19.02
C LYS A 644 6.49 13.89 20.05
N LEU A 645 6.55 14.42 21.29
CA LEU A 645 5.59 14.17 22.36
C LEU A 645 5.02 15.51 22.85
N SER A 646 3.70 15.66 22.83
CA SER A 646 2.98 16.78 23.43
C SER A 646 2.74 16.54 24.92
N GLY A 647 2.45 17.61 25.68
CA GLY A 647 2.25 17.54 27.13
C GLY A 647 3.51 17.07 27.85
N ALA A 648 4.67 17.62 27.47
CA ALA A 648 5.96 17.24 28.05
C ALA A 648 6.15 17.76 29.49
N TYR A 649 5.46 18.82 29.86
CA TYR A 649 5.34 19.37 31.20
C TYR A 649 4.05 20.20 31.30
N SER A 650 3.65 20.63 32.49
CA SER A 650 2.37 21.31 32.69
C SER A 650 2.32 22.70 32.09
N ASP A 651 1.21 23.04 31.47
CA ASP A 651 0.87 24.35 30.88
C ASP A 651 0.04 25.26 31.80
N LEU A 652 -0.35 24.75 32.99
CA LEU A 652 -1.24 25.45 33.91
C LEU A 652 -0.56 26.59 34.69
N SER A 653 0.78 26.69 34.66
CA SER A 653 1.55 27.77 35.25
C SER A 653 2.90 27.85 34.53
N GLU A 654 3.41 29.07 34.41
CA GLU A 654 4.70 29.34 33.75
C GLU A 654 5.83 28.56 34.43
N LEU A 655 6.69 27.96 33.61
CA LEU A 655 7.86 27.23 34.05
C LEU A 655 8.95 28.19 34.49
N VAL A 656 9.50 28.00 35.70
CA VAL A 656 10.58 28.80 36.28
C VAL A 656 11.93 28.12 36.15
N GLY A 657 11.93 26.78 36.20
CA GLY A 657 13.16 26.01 36.05
C GLY A 657 12.89 24.55 35.78
N MET A 658 13.79 23.90 35.02
CA MET A 658 13.77 22.50 34.67
C MET A 658 15.17 21.91 34.88
N PHE A 659 15.26 20.78 35.59
CA PHE A 659 16.51 20.16 35.97
C PHE A 659 16.44 18.64 35.82
N LEU A 660 17.54 18.03 35.42
CA LEU A 660 17.71 16.58 35.39
C LEU A 660 18.55 16.14 36.56
N ILE A 661 18.04 15.21 37.39
CA ILE A 661 18.74 14.71 38.58
C ILE A 661 18.86 13.21 38.52
N LYS A 662 20.02 12.66 38.96
CA LYS A 662 20.24 11.22 39.09
C LYS A 662 19.79 10.69 40.47
N GLN A 663 19.87 11.52 41.49
CA GLN A 663 19.44 11.21 42.84
C GLN A 663 18.82 12.46 43.48
N ASP A 664 18.07 12.26 44.58
CA ASP A 664 17.43 13.37 45.27
C ASP A 664 18.46 14.38 45.73
N SER A 665 18.17 15.67 45.43
CA SER A 665 19.09 16.80 45.61
C SER A 665 18.39 17.97 46.29
N ASP A 666 19.17 18.83 46.90
CA ASP A 666 18.69 20.02 47.54
C ASP A 666 18.52 21.19 46.57
N PHE A 667 17.38 21.85 46.62
CA PHE A 667 17.04 23.02 45.81
C PHE A 667 16.67 24.22 46.71
N VAL A 668 17.04 25.40 46.26
CA VAL A 668 16.65 26.67 46.86
C VAL A 668 15.62 27.35 45.96
N LEU A 669 14.48 27.69 46.55
CA LEU A 669 13.40 28.44 45.88
C LEU A 669 13.35 29.87 46.38
N ARG A 670 13.19 30.84 45.46
CA ARG A 670 13.03 32.28 45.82
C ARG A 670 11.71 32.81 45.29
N SER A 671 11.04 33.63 46.08
CA SER A 671 9.84 34.32 45.65
C SER A 671 10.15 35.78 45.31
N THR A 672 9.26 36.38 44.49
CA THR A 672 9.29 37.82 44.16
C THR A 672 9.13 38.75 45.38
N ALA A 673 8.74 38.19 46.54
CA ALA A 673 8.62 38.93 47.81
C ALA A 673 9.88 38.81 48.66
N GLY A 674 11.03 38.40 48.13
CA GLY A 674 12.30 38.31 48.86
C GLY A 674 12.39 37.19 49.91
N LYS A 675 11.50 36.17 49.82
CA LYS A 675 11.57 35.02 50.67
C LYS A 675 12.25 33.85 49.96
N ALA A 676 13.04 33.08 50.70
CA ALA A 676 13.65 31.87 50.19
C ALA A 676 13.40 30.67 51.11
N LEU A 677 13.50 29.48 50.56
CA LEU A 677 13.52 28.22 51.29
C LEU A 677 14.44 27.20 50.58
N ALA A 678 15.05 26.33 51.36
CA ALA A 678 15.79 25.17 50.86
C ALA A 678 15.03 23.88 51.20
N PHE A 679 14.94 22.97 50.25
CA PHE A 679 14.26 21.68 50.45
C PHE A 679 14.96 20.60 49.67
N ASN A 680 14.81 19.33 50.12
CA ASN A 680 15.28 18.19 49.38
C ASN A 680 14.15 17.63 48.49
N THR A 681 14.47 17.25 47.25
CA THR A 681 13.49 16.69 46.28
C THR A 681 12.91 15.36 46.73
N ALA A 682 13.47 14.67 47.74
CA ALA A 682 12.88 13.49 48.40
C ALA A 682 11.47 13.79 48.99
N LEU A 683 11.19 15.04 49.37
CA LEU A 683 9.87 15.47 49.85
C LEU A 683 8.81 15.50 48.76
N VAL A 684 9.17 15.39 47.50
CA VAL A 684 8.26 15.39 46.32
C VAL A 684 8.19 13.98 45.77
N LEU A 685 7.02 13.35 45.86
CA LEU A 685 6.80 12.03 45.29
C LEU A 685 6.78 12.07 43.75
N PRO A 686 7.50 11.16 43.07
CA PRO A 686 7.49 11.12 41.61
C PRO A 686 6.12 10.74 41.06
N LYS A 687 5.77 11.31 39.92
CA LYS A 687 4.54 11.02 39.15
C LYS A 687 4.87 10.64 37.72
N ALA A 688 4.21 9.60 37.21
CA ALA A 688 4.42 9.14 35.84
C ALA A 688 3.76 10.04 34.75
N ALA A 689 2.76 10.85 35.14
CA ALA A 689 2.11 11.78 34.21
C ALA A 689 3.06 12.98 33.94
N ARG A 690 3.42 13.18 32.69
CA ARG A 690 4.38 14.19 32.24
C ARG A 690 3.87 15.62 32.45
N ASP A 691 2.58 15.87 32.20
CA ASP A 691 1.88 17.14 32.31
C ASP A 691 1.48 17.53 33.74
N THR A 692 1.98 16.81 34.72
CA THR A 692 1.68 17.07 36.13
C THR A 692 2.27 18.36 36.64
N GLN A 693 1.53 19.18 37.38
CA GLN A 693 2.06 20.31 38.15
C GLN A 693 2.80 19.89 39.44
N GLY A 694 2.68 18.62 39.85
CA GLY A 694 3.27 18.14 41.07
C GLY A 694 2.58 18.66 42.33
N VAL A 695 3.37 19.02 43.35
CA VAL A 695 2.92 19.44 44.68
C VAL A 695 3.36 20.84 45.00
N GLN A 696 2.61 21.51 45.89
CA GLN A 696 3.02 22.83 46.42
C GLN A 696 4.23 22.69 47.34
N VAL A 697 5.31 23.34 46.98
CA VAL A 697 6.53 23.43 47.78
C VAL A 697 6.60 24.74 48.56
N MET A 698 6.45 25.85 47.84
CA MET A 698 6.44 27.19 48.44
C MET A 698 5.03 27.80 48.48
N ARG A 699 4.53 28.18 49.65
CA ARG A 699 3.28 28.92 49.81
C ARG A 699 3.50 30.37 49.40
N LEU A 700 2.84 30.79 48.35
CA LEU A 700 2.95 32.15 47.83
C LEU A 700 1.63 32.88 48.04
N THR A 701 1.66 34.02 48.76
CA THR A 701 0.51 34.89 48.99
C THR A 701 0.82 36.23 48.34
N LYS A 702 0.12 36.57 47.25
CA LYS A 702 0.37 37.79 46.47
C LYS A 702 1.81 37.92 45.90
N ALA A 703 2.52 36.83 45.79
CA ALA A 703 3.88 36.74 45.26
C ALA A 703 3.96 35.51 44.33
N GLU A 704 4.98 35.45 43.51
CA GLU A 704 5.28 34.38 42.57
C GLU A 704 6.65 33.78 42.86
N LEU A 705 6.91 32.55 42.36
CA LEU A 705 8.24 31.99 42.38
C LEU A 705 9.11 32.74 41.36
N ALA A 706 10.19 33.37 41.84
CA ALA A 706 11.12 34.13 41.00
C ALA A 706 12.23 33.26 40.43
N GLY A 707 12.63 32.20 41.15
CA GLY A 707 13.70 31.29 40.71
C GLY A 707 13.77 30.03 41.55
N ALA A 708 14.33 28.99 40.93
CA ALA A 708 14.65 27.69 41.54
C ALA A 708 16.10 27.33 41.15
N TYR A 709 16.93 26.98 42.10
CA TYR A 709 18.34 26.74 41.86
C TYR A 709 18.80 25.46 42.65
N PRO A 710 19.66 24.64 42.07
CA PRO A 710 20.38 23.64 42.87
C PRO A 710 21.09 24.34 44.04
N ALA A 711 21.13 23.71 45.21
CA ALA A 711 21.66 24.35 46.43
C ALA A 711 23.08 24.88 46.22
N GLU A 712 23.92 24.12 45.52
CA GLU A 712 25.31 24.51 45.21
C GLU A 712 25.45 25.74 44.31
N GLN A 713 24.42 26.01 43.48
CA GLN A 713 24.40 27.13 42.55
C GLN A 713 23.57 28.32 43.05
N SER A 714 22.98 28.22 44.23
CA SER A 714 22.05 29.22 44.78
C SER A 714 22.75 30.50 45.22
N GLY A 715 24.07 30.52 45.39
CA GLY A 715 24.83 31.66 45.89
C GLY A 715 24.59 32.01 47.37
N ILE A 716 23.77 31.20 48.08
CA ILE A 716 23.44 31.44 49.50
C ILE A 716 24.49 30.74 50.38
N LYS A 717 25.10 31.46 51.31
CA LYS A 717 26.15 30.95 52.20
C LYS A 717 25.59 30.02 53.29
N ASP A 718 24.43 30.36 53.86
CA ASP A 718 23.80 29.61 54.93
C ASP A 718 22.49 28.96 54.48
N ILE A 719 22.61 27.85 53.70
CA ILE A 719 21.47 27.07 53.19
C ILE A 719 20.72 26.39 54.31
N GLU A 720 21.43 25.99 55.39
CA GLU A 720 20.81 25.26 56.50
C GLU A 720 19.77 26.08 57.25
N SER A 721 19.94 27.41 57.34
CA SER A 721 18.94 28.30 57.92
C SER A 721 17.64 28.37 57.16
N LEU A 722 17.67 28.07 55.85
CA LEU A 722 16.53 28.10 54.96
C LEU A 722 15.90 26.67 54.78
N ARG A 723 16.50 25.64 55.32
CA ARG A 723 16.09 24.25 55.16
C ARG A 723 14.76 23.98 55.85
N ILE A 724 13.81 23.48 55.07
CA ILE A 724 12.49 23.07 55.56
C ILE A 724 12.40 21.55 55.72
N LYS A 725 11.65 21.08 56.74
CA LYS A 725 11.42 19.67 57.03
C LYS A 725 10.17 19.10 56.36
N SER A 726 9.27 19.95 55.95
CA SER A 726 8.00 19.55 55.29
C SER A 726 7.51 20.55 54.28
N ILE A 727 6.83 20.13 53.28
CA ILE A 727 6.18 20.93 52.25
C ILE A 727 4.67 20.93 52.45
N PRO A 728 3.95 22.04 52.15
CA PRO A 728 4.44 23.35 51.69
C PRO A 728 4.86 24.28 52.81
N SER A 729 5.85 25.18 52.57
CA SER A 729 6.33 26.23 53.51
C SER A 729 6.25 27.60 52.86
N ALA A 730 6.17 28.65 53.72
CA ALA A 730 6.13 30.04 53.26
C ALA A 730 7.54 30.62 52.96
N GLY A 731 8.60 29.94 53.37
CA GLY A 731 9.96 30.44 53.29
C GLY A 731 10.31 31.54 54.31
N THR A 732 11.57 31.86 54.41
CA THR A 732 12.12 32.88 55.29
C THR A 732 12.59 34.09 54.49
N ALA A 733 12.44 35.34 55.00
CA ALA A 733 12.97 36.53 54.36
C ALA A 733 14.51 36.48 54.36
N THR A 734 15.13 36.81 53.24
CA THR A 734 16.59 36.87 53.10
C THR A 734 17.00 38.26 52.61
N ASP A 735 17.97 38.88 53.28
CA ASP A 735 18.54 40.17 52.88
C ASP A 735 19.72 40.02 51.90
N GLU A 736 20.05 38.80 51.49
CA GLU A 736 21.14 38.54 50.55
C GLU A 736 20.70 38.85 49.12
N ASP A 737 21.25 39.95 48.58
CA ASP A 737 21.07 40.39 47.19
C ASP A 737 21.81 39.46 46.22
N ILE A 738 21.10 38.54 45.58
CA ILE A 738 21.68 37.70 44.53
C ILE A 738 21.32 38.35 43.17
N THR A 739 21.96 39.46 42.90
CA THR A 739 21.91 40.10 41.59
C THR A 739 23.14 39.77 40.77
N GLN A 740 23.47 38.51 40.55
CA GLN A 740 24.37 38.10 39.47
C GLN A 740 24.48 36.56 39.37
N LEU A 741 23.49 35.92 38.80
CA LEU A 741 23.72 34.66 38.08
C LEU A 741 22.73 34.69 36.90
N THR A 742 23.16 35.35 35.85
CA THR A 742 22.65 35.16 34.50
C THR A 742 22.74 33.67 34.19
N LEU A 743 21.64 33.10 33.73
CA LEU A 743 21.49 31.78 33.15
C LEU A 743 22.78 31.27 32.48
N MET A 744 23.40 30.23 33.06
CA MET A 744 24.26 29.31 32.33
C MET A 744 23.44 28.13 31.90
#